data_4bfc68856474d22978de043d2c15ae77
#
_entry.id   4bfc68856474d22978de043d2c15ae77
#
_cell.length_a   1.000
_cell.length_b   1.000
_cell.length_c   1.000
_cell.angle_alpha   90.00
_cell.angle_beta   90.00
_cell.angle_gamma   90.00
#
_symmetry.space_group_name_H-M   'P 1'
#
loop_
_entity.id
_entity.type
_entity.pdbx_description
1 polymer ?
#
loop_
_entity_poly.entity_id
_entity_poly.type
_entity_poly.pdbx_seq_one_letter_code
_entity_poly.pdbx_strand_id
1 'polypeptide(L)'
;MRIVVAGVMAIVSTLTSAQQPWQKIQMPTAAQVAQIWKAPPPEYGPEPYYGLNGTVDETVIRRDLDTMKSLGYQAVTVQAGYGMPFAYLSPEYFRFFRTFVEEAKKRNMRVWIVDDAGYPSGFAGGKFTEQKPKLRMQALTAAQRIPATAGESVKTTVGPDTIAVTAINADDGTTVPVTVTNNAIDWTPPGGGWTVIVVEHEFKTSPTRSDTNPKRVKDGTQSLEDYLNPAATKQYLEFTHEQYKKAVGDEFGRTIMGFRGDEPDYSINGLPWTPEFFDRFTEIKGYDIKPYLAAFLQARGAKLTDQQLRAKADYYDVFSQMFRDGFFKPQGDWCAANHLEYQVHLNHEEMEMDLTRSEGEFLRDMQYVQVPGIDTIWHQIWKDTISDFPRLAASASHVYGHPRAFTESFAAYRPAPDVDMARYILNEQFVRGVNLVETMYFPATSTPDAHKSSYMEDPAYPALLTYVQRMSYLMSMGRPAASVALYLPSSSMWMGDAAADAAFVTTERLLSERQIDFDIVNDGALAKDLTAGHGAFETASGNRYAAVILPDISLLSQAALDRLHAFASGGGHVLFLGRTPSLISGKTILDARSATASDFSWASVAPGELPPTPTPPAQPPASPPTALVVPDAIAQAVSAAVPLPDVTLDTSDTALRIIRRRLKDADVYLFFNEGPEALSRAVTVRSEGKTAELWDVQTAKIVTTKATGEKGTIRMQLDMKPYETTVLIVR
;
A
#
# COMPACT_ATOMS: atom_id res chain seq x y z
N MET A 1 37.05 57.98 -20.44
CA MET A 1 37.55 56.59 -20.13
C MET A 1 36.37 55.80 -19.58
N ARG A 2 35.66 55.08 -20.45
CA ARG A 2 34.52 54.24 -20.05
C ARG A 2 35.01 52.80 -19.87
N ILE A 3 34.89 52.30 -18.66
CA ILE A 3 35.23 50.92 -18.32
C ILE A 3 33.98 50.06 -18.61
N VAL A 4 34.10 49.16 -19.57
CA VAL A 4 33.10 48.12 -19.86
C VAL A 4 33.44 46.91 -18.98
N VAL A 5 32.58 46.57 -18.02
CA VAL A 5 32.66 45.35 -17.25
C VAL A 5 31.87 44.30 -18.00
N ALA A 6 32.55 43.33 -18.60
CA ALA A 6 31.91 42.15 -19.19
C ALA A 6 31.64 41.13 -18.08
N GLY A 7 30.38 40.96 -17.71
CA GLY A 7 29.94 39.90 -16.83
C GLY A 7 29.89 38.56 -17.57
N VAL A 8 30.70 37.60 -17.16
CA VAL A 8 30.63 36.22 -17.61
C VAL A 8 29.48 35.56 -16.84
N MET A 9 28.34 35.35 -17.50
CA MET A 9 27.27 34.51 -16.99
C MET A 9 27.71 33.05 -17.19
N ALA A 10 28.09 32.39 -16.10
CA ALA A 10 28.26 30.91 -16.07
C ALA A 10 26.89 30.27 -16.15
N ILE A 11 26.53 29.72 -17.32
CA ILE A 11 25.38 28.88 -17.48
C ILE A 11 25.73 27.54 -16.80
N VAL A 12 25.27 27.38 -15.55
CA VAL A 12 25.25 26.05 -14.90
C VAL A 12 24.09 25.32 -15.58
N SER A 13 24.41 24.55 -16.63
CA SER A 13 23.50 23.53 -17.16
C SER A 13 23.36 22.44 -16.10
N THR A 14 22.31 22.51 -15.30
CA THR A 14 21.82 21.35 -14.58
C THR A 14 21.36 20.34 -15.63
N LEU A 15 22.22 19.36 -15.90
CA LEU A 15 21.83 18.14 -16.60
C LEU A 15 20.81 17.44 -15.69
N THR A 16 19.53 17.74 -15.83
CA THR A 16 18.47 16.87 -15.35
C THR A 16 18.61 15.58 -16.15
N SER A 17 19.23 14.57 -15.56
CA SER A 17 19.26 13.23 -16.14
C SER A 17 17.80 12.81 -16.33
N ALA A 18 17.43 12.45 -17.56
CA ALA A 18 16.07 12.06 -17.89
C ALA A 18 15.73 10.76 -17.14
N GLN A 19 14.52 10.70 -16.56
CA GLN A 19 13.99 9.47 -15.96
C GLN A 19 14.09 8.29 -16.93
N GLN A 20 14.42 7.13 -16.42
CA GLN A 20 14.51 5.90 -17.20
C GLN A 20 13.13 5.48 -17.75
N PRO A 21 13.09 4.71 -18.85
CA PRO A 21 11.81 4.30 -19.45
C PRO A 21 10.87 3.57 -18.45
N TRP A 22 11.39 2.76 -17.57
CA TRP A 22 10.59 2.00 -16.58
C TRP A 22 10.06 2.85 -15.42
N GLN A 23 10.57 4.07 -15.23
CA GLN A 23 10.16 4.99 -14.18
C GLN A 23 8.97 5.90 -14.58
N LYS A 24 8.45 5.74 -15.78
CA LYS A 24 7.36 6.57 -16.30
C LYS A 24 6.39 5.78 -17.14
N ILE A 25 5.15 6.25 -17.17
CA ILE A 25 4.12 5.65 -18.01
C ILE A 25 4.52 5.79 -19.48
N GLN A 26 4.61 4.65 -20.16
CA GLN A 26 4.89 4.57 -21.59
C GLN A 26 3.61 4.32 -22.35
N MET A 27 3.45 4.95 -23.51
CA MET A 27 2.30 4.77 -24.40
C MET A 27 2.73 4.17 -25.76
N PRO A 28 3.23 2.91 -25.76
CA PRO A 28 3.59 2.25 -27.00
C PRO A 28 2.34 1.86 -27.81
N THR A 29 2.55 1.55 -29.10
CA THR A 29 1.54 0.85 -29.90
C THR A 29 1.54 -0.65 -29.56
N ALA A 30 0.42 -1.34 -29.84
CA ALA A 30 0.35 -2.80 -29.67
C ALA A 30 1.44 -3.53 -30.48
N ALA A 31 1.77 -3.04 -31.65
CA ALA A 31 2.85 -3.59 -32.48
C ALA A 31 4.23 -3.46 -31.81
N GLN A 32 4.52 -2.32 -31.17
CA GLN A 32 5.76 -2.12 -30.43
C GLN A 32 5.85 -3.05 -29.21
N VAL A 33 4.74 -3.22 -28.48
CA VAL A 33 4.67 -4.18 -27.37
C VAL A 33 4.93 -5.61 -27.89
N ALA A 34 4.28 -6.03 -28.98
CA ALA A 34 4.43 -7.36 -29.56
C ALA A 34 5.88 -7.71 -29.97
N GLN A 35 6.67 -6.72 -30.36
CA GLN A 35 8.09 -6.92 -30.72
C GLN A 35 8.96 -7.28 -29.50
N ILE A 36 8.64 -6.75 -28.34
CA ILE A 36 9.47 -6.83 -27.13
C ILE A 36 9.00 -7.93 -26.17
N TRP A 37 7.70 -8.17 -26.06
CA TRP A 37 7.12 -8.96 -24.98
C TRP A 37 7.50 -10.45 -24.99
N LYS A 38 8.07 -10.99 -26.06
CA LYS A 38 8.61 -12.37 -26.09
C LYS A 38 9.81 -12.53 -25.14
N ALA A 39 10.64 -11.47 -25.07
CA ALA A 39 11.82 -11.40 -24.23
C ALA A 39 11.95 -9.97 -23.69
N PRO A 40 11.14 -9.60 -22.69
CA PRO A 40 11.13 -8.26 -22.15
C PRO A 40 12.46 -7.89 -21.49
N PRO A 41 12.75 -6.58 -21.32
CA PRO A 41 13.94 -6.11 -20.63
C PRO A 41 13.96 -6.57 -19.16
N PRO A 42 15.16 -6.69 -18.55
CA PRO A 42 15.32 -7.17 -17.17
C PRO A 42 14.62 -6.31 -16.11
N GLU A 43 14.35 -5.04 -16.39
CA GLU A 43 13.65 -4.11 -15.50
C GLU A 43 12.20 -4.49 -15.20
N TYR A 44 11.63 -5.43 -15.96
CA TYR A 44 10.28 -5.96 -15.80
C TYR A 44 10.29 -7.43 -15.34
N GLY A 45 11.48 -7.97 -15.05
CA GLY A 45 11.61 -9.37 -14.65
C GLY A 45 11.25 -9.59 -13.19
N PRO A 46 10.83 -10.82 -12.86
CA PRO A 46 10.67 -11.21 -11.46
C PRO A 46 12.01 -11.19 -10.75
N GLU A 47 11.96 -10.98 -9.44
CA GLU A 47 13.12 -10.90 -8.56
C GLU A 47 12.94 -11.83 -7.36
N PRO A 48 14.00 -12.57 -6.93
CA PRO A 48 13.95 -13.28 -5.68
C PRO A 48 14.38 -12.34 -4.55
N TYR A 49 13.78 -12.46 -3.39
CA TYR A 49 14.29 -11.87 -2.16
C TYR A 49 15.52 -12.66 -1.70
N TYR A 50 16.70 -12.07 -1.84
CA TYR A 50 18.01 -12.68 -1.58
C TYR A 50 18.56 -12.24 -0.24
N GLY A 51 18.38 -13.05 0.79
CA GLY A 51 18.88 -12.78 2.13
C GLY A 51 20.33 -13.21 2.31
N LEU A 52 21.24 -12.27 2.61
CA LEU A 52 22.67 -12.51 2.88
C LEU A 52 22.88 -13.10 4.29
N ASN A 53 22.28 -14.26 4.56
CA ASN A 53 22.36 -14.93 5.85
C ASN A 53 23.50 -15.96 5.90
N GLY A 54 24.25 -15.98 7.00
CA GLY A 54 25.33 -16.92 7.22
C GLY A 54 26.62 -16.58 6.49
N THR A 55 27.45 -17.58 6.22
CA THR A 55 28.74 -17.39 5.57
C THR A 55 28.54 -17.08 4.10
N VAL A 56 28.76 -15.82 3.71
CA VAL A 56 28.69 -15.33 2.33
C VAL A 56 30.06 -14.84 1.88
N ASP A 57 30.47 -15.23 0.68
CA ASP A 57 31.68 -14.79 0.00
C ASP A 57 31.42 -14.61 -1.51
N GLU A 58 32.41 -14.23 -2.25
CA GLU A 58 32.31 -14.04 -3.71
C GLU A 58 31.93 -15.33 -4.46
N THR A 59 32.33 -16.50 -3.96
CA THR A 59 32.03 -17.80 -4.59
C THR A 59 30.53 -18.10 -4.43
N VAL A 60 30.00 -17.87 -3.23
CA VAL A 60 28.56 -18.00 -2.95
C VAL A 60 27.75 -17.07 -3.85
N ILE A 61 28.11 -15.78 -3.95
CA ILE A 61 27.42 -14.82 -4.82
C ILE A 61 27.39 -15.29 -6.27
N ARG A 62 28.53 -15.66 -6.83
CA ARG A 62 28.61 -16.09 -8.24
C ARG A 62 27.73 -17.30 -8.50
N ARG A 63 27.80 -18.32 -7.63
CA ARG A 63 26.97 -19.51 -7.69
C ARG A 63 25.48 -19.16 -7.66
N ASP A 64 25.07 -18.32 -6.70
CA ASP A 64 23.67 -18.01 -6.46
C ASP A 64 23.09 -17.15 -7.59
N LEU A 65 23.83 -16.14 -8.07
CA LEU A 65 23.41 -15.34 -9.23
C LEU A 65 23.33 -16.19 -10.52
N ASP A 66 24.24 -17.17 -10.72
CA ASP A 66 24.17 -18.10 -11.83
C ASP A 66 22.93 -19.00 -11.70
N THR A 67 22.62 -19.46 -10.50
CA THR A 67 21.40 -20.25 -10.22
C THR A 67 20.14 -19.43 -10.49
N MET A 68 20.04 -18.21 -9.95
CA MET A 68 18.91 -17.30 -10.21
C MET A 68 18.72 -17.06 -11.70
N LYS A 69 19.80 -16.77 -12.42
CA LYS A 69 19.76 -16.56 -13.87
C LYS A 69 19.28 -17.80 -14.65
N SER A 70 19.72 -18.98 -14.23
CA SER A 70 19.31 -20.27 -14.84
C SER A 70 17.83 -20.58 -14.59
N LEU A 71 17.26 -20.14 -13.45
CA LEU A 71 15.85 -20.24 -13.15
C LEU A 71 14.99 -19.26 -13.98
N GLY A 72 15.57 -18.17 -14.49
CA GLY A 72 14.86 -17.16 -15.29
C GLY A 72 14.72 -15.80 -14.64
N TYR A 73 15.26 -15.61 -13.43
CA TYR A 73 15.27 -14.30 -12.77
C TYR A 73 16.07 -13.27 -13.55
N GLN A 74 15.57 -12.04 -13.62
CA GLN A 74 16.21 -10.95 -14.34
C GLN A 74 16.64 -9.80 -13.41
N ALA A 75 16.14 -9.80 -12.20
CA ALA A 75 16.49 -8.88 -11.14
C ALA A 75 16.71 -9.67 -9.84
N VAL A 76 17.16 -9.00 -8.79
CA VAL A 76 17.35 -9.55 -7.45
C VAL A 76 17.16 -8.45 -6.41
N THR A 77 16.36 -8.71 -5.40
CA THR A 77 16.23 -7.87 -4.21
C THR A 77 17.17 -8.39 -3.14
N VAL A 78 18.20 -7.64 -2.77
CA VAL A 78 19.23 -8.08 -1.86
C VAL A 78 19.06 -7.47 -0.48
N GLN A 79 18.94 -8.33 0.55
CA GLN A 79 18.87 -7.94 1.95
C GLN A 79 20.17 -8.27 2.67
N ALA A 80 20.72 -7.30 3.41
CA ALA A 80 21.74 -7.57 4.40
C ALA A 80 21.17 -8.41 5.54
N GLY A 81 21.69 -9.61 5.74
CA GLY A 81 21.19 -10.55 6.72
C GLY A 81 21.98 -10.57 8.02
N TYR A 82 21.42 -11.20 9.02
CA TYR A 82 22.11 -11.50 10.26
C TYR A 82 23.05 -12.70 10.06
N GLY A 83 24.21 -12.69 10.70
CA GLY A 83 25.20 -13.77 10.61
C GLY A 83 26.12 -13.68 9.41
N MET A 84 26.13 -12.58 8.66
CA MET A 84 27.19 -12.28 7.70
C MET A 84 28.58 -12.26 8.39
N PRO A 85 29.67 -12.61 7.69
CA PRO A 85 31.02 -12.60 8.28
C PRO A 85 31.57 -11.18 8.54
N PHE A 86 30.84 -10.15 8.19
CA PHE A 86 31.16 -8.74 8.37
C PHE A 86 29.93 -7.99 8.88
N ALA A 87 30.16 -6.88 9.59
CA ALA A 87 29.06 -6.07 10.12
C ALA A 87 28.35 -5.30 8.98
N TYR A 88 27.02 -5.19 9.09
CA TYR A 88 26.23 -4.34 8.20
C TYR A 88 26.73 -2.89 8.21
N LEU A 89 26.78 -2.26 7.06
CA LEU A 89 27.28 -0.90 6.82
C LEU A 89 28.78 -0.70 7.17
N SER A 90 29.55 -1.77 7.34
CA SER A 90 31.00 -1.66 7.50
C SER A 90 31.71 -1.47 6.15
N PRO A 91 32.98 -1.02 6.14
CA PRO A 91 33.80 -0.97 4.93
C PRO A 91 33.92 -2.35 4.22
N GLU A 92 33.93 -3.44 4.99
CA GLU A 92 33.97 -4.82 4.50
C GLU A 92 32.69 -5.17 3.78
N TYR A 93 31.52 -4.82 4.37
CA TYR A 93 30.22 -4.98 3.75
C TYR A 93 30.15 -4.27 2.39
N PHE A 94 30.58 -3.02 2.31
CA PHE A 94 30.50 -2.26 1.06
C PHE A 94 31.47 -2.75 -0.02
N ARG A 95 32.64 -3.30 0.35
CA ARG A 95 33.52 -3.97 -0.63
C ARG A 95 32.84 -5.22 -1.21
N PHE A 96 32.26 -6.04 -0.35
CA PHE A 96 31.48 -7.21 -0.75
C PHE A 96 30.28 -6.82 -1.62
N PHE A 97 29.51 -5.83 -1.21
CA PHE A 97 28.35 -5.35 -1.94
C PHE A 97 28.72 -4.79 -3.32
N ARG A 98 29.83 -4.10 -3.44
CA ARG A 98 30.35 -3.66 -4.74
C ARG A 98 30.61 -4.86 -5.67
N THR A 99 31.27 -5.89 -5.17
CA THR A 99 31.49 -7.14 -5.94
C THR A 99 30.15 -7.77 -6.34
N PHE A 100 29.16 -7.80 -5.45
CA PHE A 100 27.82 -8.30 -5.76
C PHE A 100 27.18 -7.55 -6.94
N VAL A 101 27.18 -6.23 -6.92
CA VAL A 101 26.61 -5.40 -7.99
C VAL A 101 27.37 -5.63 -9.32
N GLU A 102 28.68 -5.75 -9.30
CA GLU A 102 29.48 -6.05 -10.49
C GLU A 102 29.17 -7.44 -11.07
N GLU A 103 28.95 -8.44 -10.22
CA GLU A 103 28.59 -9.80 -10.66
C GLU A 103 27.16 -9.85 -11.21
N ALA A 104 26.20 -9.10 -10.62
CA ALA A 104 24.86 -8.94 -11.16
C ALA A 104 24.88 -8.25 -12.53
N LYS A 105 25.66 -7.17 -12.67
CA LYS A 105 25.86 -6.45 -13.94
C LYS A 105 26.41 -7.35 -15.05
N LYS A 106 27.43 -8.19 -14.76
CA LYS A 106 27.98 -9.15 -15.74
C LYS A 106 26.94 -10.12 -16.31
N ARG A 107 25.90 -10.43 -15.50
CA ARG A 107 24.80 -11.31 -15.86
C ARG A 107 23.59 -10.57 -16.48
N ASN A 108 23.72 -9.25 -16.68
CA ASN A 108 22.63 -8.38 -17.11
C ASN A 108 21.40 -8.48 -16.17
N MET A 109 21.66 -8.59 -14.85
CA MET A 109 20.63 -8.57 -13.82
C MET A 109 20.50 -7.18 -13.21
N ARG A 110 19.29 -6.81 -12.77
CA ARG A 110 19.02 -5.59 -12.01
C ARG A 110 19.04 -5.88 -10.52
N VAL A 111 19.27 -4.85 -9.72
CA VAL A 111 19.38 -4.96 -8.26
C VAL A 111 18.46 -3.98 -7.58
N TRP A 112 17.64 -4.46 -6.66
CA TRP A 112 16.99 -3.69 -5.63
C TRP A 112 17.72 -3.88 -4.31
N ILE A 113 17.79 -2.85 -3.49
CA ILE A 113 18.47 -2.89 -2.20
C ILE A 113 17.41 -2.80 -1.11
N VAL A 114 17.27 -3.84 -0.28
CA VAL A 114 16.52 -3.69 0.95
C VAL A 114 17.25 -2.69 1.84
N ASP A 115 16.54 -1.69 2.29
CA ASP A 115 17.10 -0.49 2.89
C ASP A 115 17.72 -0.72 4.28
N ASP A 116 17.49 -1.90 4.89
CA ASP A 116 18.01 -2.27 6.21
C ASP A 116 18.46 -3.73 6.30
N ALA A 117 19.02 -4.12 7.42
CA ALA A 117 19.31 -5.50 7.79
C ALA A 117 18.15 -6.06 8.62
N GLY A 118 17.26 -6.83 7.96
CA GLY A 118 15.99 -7.31 8.51
C GLY A 118 14.90 -6.23 8.47
N TYR A 119 13.73 -6.56 8.97
CA TYR A 119 12.52 -5.73 8.96
C TYR A 119 12.01 -5.47 10.39
N PRO A 120 11.16 -4.42 10.61
CA PRO A 120 10.83 -3.34 9.69
C PRO A 120 11.99 -2.40 9.38
N SER A 121 11.87 -1.62 8.28
CA SER A 121 12.82 -0.58 7.90
C SER A 121 13.02 0.48 8.97
N GLY A 122 14.19 1.15 9.01
CA GLY A 122 14.45 2.27 9.92
C GLY A 122 15.36 1.94 11.11
N PHE A 123 15.95 0.75 11.15
CA PHE A 123 16.85 0.34 12.22
C PHE A 123 18.31 0.80 12.00
N ALA A 124 18.74 0.87 10.76
CA ALA A 124 20.12 1.22 10.35
C ALA A 124 21.20 0.41 11.10
N GLY A 125 20.96 -0.89 11.32
CA GLY A 125 21.89 -1.74 12.05
C GLY A 125 22.09 -1.37 13.52
N GLY A 126 21.11 -0.72 14.16
CA GLY A 126 21.15 -0.28 15.56
C GLY A 126 21.76 1.10 15.80
N LYS A 127 22.13 1.84 14.75
CA LYS A 127 22.81 3.14 14.86
C LYS A 127 22.00 4.22 15.57
N PHE A 128 20.66 4.16 15.51
CA PHE A 128 19.85 5.12 16.24
C PHE A 128 20.04 4.97 17.75
N THR A 129 19.98 3.76 18.28
CA THR A 129 20.20 3.49 19.70
C THR A 129 21.60 3.94 20.16
N GLU A 130 22.61 3.70 19.34
CA GLU A 130 24.01 3.98 19.70
C GLU A 130 24.38 5.46 19.55
N GLN A 131 23.92 6.14 18.50
CA GLN A 131 24.46 7.43 18.08
C GLN A 131 23.43 8.56 18.12
N LYS A 132 22.14 8.26 17.99
CA LYS A 132 21.03 9.24 17.88
C LYS A 132 19.82 8.84 18.74
N PRO A 133 20.00 8.55 20.04
CA PRO A 133 18.95 7.97 20.89
C PRO A 133 17.70 8.84 20.99
N LYS A 134 17.78 10.15 20.73
CA LYS A 134 16.62 11.05 20.73
C LYS A 134 15.78 10.98 19.45
N LEU A 135 16.29 10.41 18.38
CA LEU A 135 15.61 10.23 17.08
C LEU A 135 15.00 8.83 16.94
N ARG A 136 14.85 8.11 18.04
CA ARG A 136 14.22 6.79 18.06
C ARG A 136 12.69 6.92 18.11
N MET A 137 12.01 5.90 17.63
CA MET A 137 10.55 5.76 17.69
C MET A 137 10.02 6.01 19.11
N GLN A 138 8.94 6.75 19.19
CA GLN A 138 8.32 7.16 20.46
C GLN A 138 6.81 6.94 20.45
N ALA A 139 6.24 6.77 21.62
CA ALA A 139 4.79 6.66 21.80
C ALA A 139 4.36 7.31 23.10
N LEU A 140 3.07 7.66 23.16
CA LEU A 140 2.41 8.00 24.42
C LEU A 140 1.78 6.75 25.01
N THR A 141 1.99 6.53 26.33
CA THR A 141 1.44 5.41 27.06
C THR A 141 0.72 5.87 28.33
N ALA A 142 -0.19 5.03 28.82
CA ALA A 142 -0.75 5.24 30.16
C ALA A 142 0.19 4.61 31.21
N ALA A 143 1.14 5.40 31.70
CA ALA A 143 2.11 4.96 32.70
C ALA A 143 1.44 4.54 33.99
N GLN A 144 0.38 5.25 34.43
CA GLN A 144 -0.41 4.90 35.58
C GLN A 144 -1.90 4.99 35.26
N ARG A 145 -2.68 4.07 35.85
CA ARG A 145 -4.15 4.09 35.87
C ARG A 145 -4.59 3.91 37.33
N ILE A 146 -5.09 4.97 37.94
CA ILE A 146 -5.37 5.03 39.38
C ILE A 146 -6.88 5.17 39.56
N PRO A 147 -7.56 4.15 40.12
CA PRO A 147 -8.95 4.27 40.50
C PRO A 147 -9.12 5.36 41.58
N ALA A 148 -10.15 6.16 41.48
CA ALA A 148 -10.45 7.23 42.40
C ALA A 148 -11.92 7.18 42.84
N THR A 149 -12.15 7.16 44.14
CA THR A 149 -13.48 7.10 44.73
C THR A 149 -13.89 8.49 45.25
N ALA A 150 -15.17 8.82 45.15
CA ALA A 150 -15.71 10.08 45.61
C ALA A 150 -15.30 10.40 47.08
N GLY A 151 -14.75 11.58 47.29
CA GLY A 151 -14.32 12.06 48.61
C GLY A 151 -12.94 11.58 49.08
N GLU A 152 -12.26 10.69 48.31
CA GLU A 152 -10.90 10.26 48.62
C GLU A 152 -9.91 10.96 47.67
N SER A 153 -8.88 11.61 48.24
CA SER A 153 -7.83 12.25 47.45
C SER A 153 -6.86 11.23 46.85
N VAL A 154 -6.67 11.29 45.53
CA VAL A 154 -5.58 10.59 44.82
C VAL A 154 -4.32 11.41 45.03
N LYS A 155 -3.33 10.85 45.74
CA LYS A 155 -2.01 11.45 45.93
C LYS A 155 -0.93 10.54 45.41
N THR A 156 -0.22 10.98 44.36
CA THR A 156 0.88 10.22 43.77
C THR A 156 1.90 11.15 43.12
N THR A 157 3.08 10.60 42.85
CA THR A 157 4.10 11.28 42.08
C THR A 157 4.04 10.82 40.60
N VAL A 158 4.42 11.71 39.69
CA VAL A 158 4.51 11.46 38.28
C VAL A 158 5.95 11.63 37.80
N GLY A 159 6.29 10.94 36.70
CA GLY A 159 7.62 10.99 36.10
C GLY A 159 7.94 12.32 35.41
N PRO A 160 9.22 12.57 35.12
CA PRO A 160 9.64 13.77 34.37
C PRO A 160 9.13 13.81 32.96
N ASP A 161 8.80 12.66 32.40
CA ASP A 161 8.33 12.49 31.02
C ASP A 161 6.80 12.54 30.90
N THR A 162 6.11 13.01 31.95
CA THR A 162 4.65 13.16 31.98
C THR A 162 4.20 14.26 31.02
N ILE A 163 3.33 13.89 30.10
CA ILE A 163 2.75 14.76 29.07
C ILE A 163 1.40 15.35 29.53
N ALA A 164 0.55 14.52 30.14
CA ALA A 164 -0.77 14.91 30.60
C ALA A 164 -1.23 14.01 31.73
N VAL A 165 -2.06 14.58 32.65
CA VAL A 165 -2.80 13.81 33.65
C VAL A 165 -4.27 14.16 33.52
N THR A 166 -5.12 13.16 33.37
CA THR A 166 -6.56 13.35 33.11
C THR A 166 -7.34 12.33 33.94
N ALA A 167 -8.36 12.77 34.63
CA ALA A 167 -9.34 11.89 35.25
C ALA A 167 -10.51 11.64 34.30
N ILE A 168 -10.96 10.39 34.21
CA ILE A 168 -12.09 9.96 33.40
C ILE A 168 -13.17 9.41 34.30
N ASN A 169 -14.38 9.91 34.16
CA ASN A 169 -15.56 9.39 34.85
C ASN A 169 -15.97 8.04 34.24
N ALA A 170 -16.19 7.05 35.11
CA ALA A 170 -16.53 5.70 34.69
C ALA A 170 -17.97 5.57 34.16
N ASP A 171 -18.88 6.48 34.57
CA ASP A 171 -20.31 6.39 34.23
C ASP A 171 -20.62 7.00 32.84
N ASP A 172 -20.04 8.19 32.55
CA ASP A 172 -20.38 8.95 31.32
C ASP A 172 -19.17 9.26 30.41
N GLY A 173 -17.96 8.86 30.82
CA GLY A 173 -16.74 9.11 30.06
C GLY A 173 -16.23 10.56 30.10
N THR A 174 -16.82 11.43 30.89
CA THR A 174 -16.38 12.84 31.07
C THR A 174 -14.93 12.88 31.50
N THR A 175 -14.13 13.76 30.89
CA THR A 175 -12.72 13.95 31.21
C THR A 175 -12.47 15.26 31.90
N VAL A 176 -11.60 15.23 32.93
CA VAL A 176 -11.18 16.41 33.67
C VAL A 176 -9.66 16.44 33.76
N PRO A 177 -8.98 17.49 33.26
CA PRO A 177 -7.54 17.66 33.48
C PRO A 177 -7.19 17.73 34.95
N VAL A 178 -6.14 16.99 35.36
CA VAL A 178 -5.63 16.99 36.72
C VAL A 178 -4.33 17.79 36.76
N THR A 179 -4.29 18.80 37.64
CA THR A 179 -3.10 19.66 37.77
C THR A 179 -1.94 18.92 38.44
N VAL A 180 -0.78 18.99 37.82
CA VAL A 180 0.49 18.49 38.36
C VAL A 180 1.25 19.64 38.99
N THR A 181 1.65 19.49 40.25
CA THR A 181 2.45 20.49 40.97
C THR A 181 3.68 19.79 41.58
N ASN A 182 4.89 20.24 41.23
CA ASN A 182 6.15 19.66 41.71
C ASN A 182 6.23 18.13 41.50
N ASN A 183 5.86 17.66 40.30
CA ASN A 183 5.79 16.24 39.94
C ASN A 183 4.87 15.40 40.85
N ALA A 184 3.86 16.02 41.46
CA ALA A 184 2.85 15.34 42.26
C ALA A 184 1.45 15.76 41.83
N ILE A 185 0.51 14.85 41.98
CA ILE A 185 -0.93 15.11 41.89
C ILE A 185 -1.53 14.97 43.28
N ASP A 186 -2.47 15.87 43.61
CA ASP A 186 -3.37 15.79 44.73
C ASP A 186 -4.75 16.20 44.20
N TRP A 187 -5.58 15.22 43.96
CA TRP A 187 -6.86 15.43 43.29
C TRP A 187 -7.96 14.62 43.97
N THR A 188 -9.09 15.25 44.23
CA THR A 188 -10.27 14.62 44.83
C THR A 188 -11.41 14.63 43.83
N PRO A 189 -11.97 13.46 43.48
CA PRO A 189 -13.09 13.39 42.55
C PRO A 189 -14.35 14.07 43.12
N PRO A 190 -15.12 14.79 42.29
CA PRO A 190 -16.30 15.52 42.72
C PRO A 190 -17.49 14.61 43.06
N GLY A 191 -17.49 13.37 42.62
CA GLY A 191 -18.52 12.36 42.85
C GLY A 191 -18.36 11.18 41.86
N GLY A 192 -19.01 10.06 42.14
CA GLY A 192 -18.94 8.88 41.29
C GLY A 192 -17.60 8.13 41.32
N GLY A 193 -17.41 7.22 40.38
CA GLY A 193 -16.16 6.48 40.14
C GLY A 193 -15.34 7.14 39.05
N TRP A 194 -14.04 7.31 39.27
CA TRP A 194 -13.13 7.89 38.30
C TRP A 194 -11.87 7.04 38.16
N THR A 195 -11.19 7.23 37.05
CA THR A 195 -9.83 6.71 36.84
C THR A 195 -8.94 7.86 36.42
N VAL A 196 -7.88 8.11 37.22
CA VAL A 196 -6.83 9.06 36.86
C VAL A 196 -5.81 8.33 35.96
N ILE A 197 -5.57 8.86 34.81
CA ILE A 197 -4.59 8.32 33.83
C ILE A 197 -3.44 9.31 33.69
N VAL A 198 -2.24 8.83 33.96
CA VAL A 198 -0.98 9.55 33.77
C VAL A 198 -0.45 9.14 32.39
N VAL A 199 -0.35 10.09 31.48
CA VAL A 199 0.17 9.87 30.12
C VAL A 199 1.63 10.31 30.10
N GLU A 200 2.51 9.38 29.72
CA GLU A 200 3.95 9.64 29.58
C GLU A 200 4.40 9.26 28.16
N HIS A 201 5.50 9.85 27.71
CA HIS A 201 6.16 9.38 26.51
C HIS A 201 7.19 8.31 26.82
N GLU A 202 7.35 7.36 25.92
CA GLU A 202 8.33 6.29 25.98
C GLU A 202 8.99 6.08 24.63
N PHE A 203 10.28 5.69 24.63
CA PHE A 203 10.89 5.13 23.45
C PHE A 203 10.41 3.72 23.21
N LYS A 204 10.07 3.41 21.97
CA LYS A 204 9.50 2.13 21.56
C LYS A 204 10.34 1.46 20.49
N THR A 205 10.09 0.19 20.30
CA THR A 205 10.48 -0.57 19.11
C THR A 205 9.27 -1.34 18.60
N SER A 206 9.21 -1.60 17.30
CA SER A 206 8.18 -2.45 16.72
C SER A 206 8.29 -3.87 17.29
N PRO A 207 7.16 -4.56 17.60
CA PRO A 207 7.16 -5.96 17.99
C PRO A 207 7.83 -6.85 16.95
N THR A 208 7.59 -6.60 15.67
CA THR A 208 8.16 -7.35 14.53
C THR A 208 9.69 -7.27 14.56
N ARG A 209 10.26 -6.08 14.81
CA ARG A 209 11.71 -5.92 14.95
C ARG A 209 12.29 -6.73 16.10
N SER A 210 11.56 -6.84 17.21
CA SER A 210 11.96 -7.69 18.33
C SER A 210 12.02 -9.16 17.96
N ASP A 211 11.12 -9.60 17.09
CA ASP A 211 11.06 -10.99 16.62
C ASP A 211 12.15 -11.32 15.60
N THR A 212 12.56 -10.35 14.79
CA THR A 212 13.64 -10.49 13.81
C THR A 212 15.05 -10.27 14.39
N ASN A 213 15.17 -9.83 15.66
CA ASN A 213 16.45 -9.68 16.31
C ASN A 213 17.13 -11.08 16.45
N PRO A 214 18.35 -11.27 15.92
CA PRO A 214 19.04 -12.56 15.97
C PRO A 214 19.30 -13.06 17.40
N LYS A 215 19.35 -12.18 18.38
CA LYS A 215 19.46 -12.55 19.80
C LYS A 215 18.12 -12.96 20.39
N ARG A 216 16.99 -12.75 19.68
CA ARG A 216 15.61 -13.00 20.14
C ARG A 216 15.32 -12.44 21.54
N VAL A 217 16.03 -11.41 21.92
CA VAL A 217 15.82 -10.70 23.18
C VAL A 217 14.98 -9.49 22.84
N LYS A 218 13.84 -9.34 23.49
CA LYS A 218 13.08 -8.10 23.46
C LYS A 218 13.91 -7.02 24.13
N ASP A 219 14.76 -6.38 23.37
CA ASP A 219 15.61 -5.31 23.82
C ASP A 219 14.96 -3.96 23.47
N GLY A 220 14.24 -3.39 24.41
CA GLY A 220 13.61 -2.06 24.26
C GLY A 220 14.60 -0.94 23.99
N THR A 221 15.92 -1.21 24.06
CA THR A 221 16.96 -0.25 23.69
C THR A 221 17.23 -0.25 22.17
N GLN A 222 16.89 -1.33 21.47
CA GLN A 222 17.04 -1.43 20.02
C GLN A 222 15.76 -0.94 19.33
N SER A 223 15.73 0.34 19.01
CA SER A 223 14.58 1.01 18.44
C SER A 223 14.83 1.42 17.00
N LEU A 224 13.75 1.44 16.22
CA LEU A 224 13.69 2.06 14.91
C LEU A 224 13.83 3.59 15.02
N GLU A 225 14.02 4.25 13.89
CA GLU A 225 13.92 5.71 13.81
C GLU A 225 12.49 6.20 14.17
N ASP A 226 12.39 7.47 14.49
CA ASP A 226 11.11 8.15 14.69
C ASP A 226 10.50 8.52 13.32
N TYR A 227 9.65 7.67 12.79
CA TYR A 227 9.02 7.85 11.48
C TYR A 227 8.19 9.13 11.33
N LEU A 228 7.77 9.75 12.44
CA LEU A 228 7.01 11.01 12.39
C LEU A 228 7.94 12.23 12.26
N ASN A 229 9.24 12.04 12.46
CA ASN A 229 10.23 13.11 12.48
C ASN A 229 11.10 13.08 11.23
N PRO A 230 10.95 14.01 10.28
CA PRO A 230 11.76 14.04 9.05
C PRO A 230 13.26 14.19 9.30
N ALA A 231 13.68 14.69 10.48
CA ALA A 231 15.09 14.72 10.85
C ALA A 231 15.63 13.34 11.20
N ALA A 232 14.79 12.42 11.70
CA ALA A 232 15.17 11.04 11.93
C ALA A 232 15.36 10.31 10.59
N THR A 233 14.43 10.43 9.66
CA THR A 233 14.57 9.81 8.33
C THR A 233 15.72 10.39 7.54
N LYS A 234 15.97 11.70 7.63
CA LYS A 234 17.20 12.28 7.08
C LYS A 234 18.46 11.62 7.64
N GLN A 235 18.50 11.37 8.96
CA GLN A 235 19.62 10.67 9.60
C GLN A 235 19.70 9.20 9.17
N TYR A 236 18.56 8.54 8.96
CA TYR A 236 18.49 7.19 8.40
C TYR A 236 19.12 7.12 7.01
N LEU A 237 18.75 8.04 6.13
CA LEU A 237 19.36 8.16 4.80
C LEU A 237 20.88 8.39 4.87
N GLU A 238 21.36 9.18 5.82
CA GLU A 238 22.78 9.38 6.05
C GLU A 238 23.50 8.10 6.53
N PHE A 239 22.84 7.30 7.37
CA PHE A 239 23.39 6.04 7.87
C PHE A 239 23.42 4.93 6.82
N THR A 240 22.46 4.91 5.90
CA THR A 240 22.22 3.83 4.93
C THR A 240 22.44 4.29 3.49
N HIS A 241 21.49 4.96 2.88
CA HIS A 241 21.43 5.33 1.46
C HIS A 241 22.66 6.10 0.97
N GLU A 242 23.14 7.07 1.74
CA GLU A 242 24.34 7.85 1.40
C GLU A 242 25.62 6.99 1.44
N GLN A 243 25.65 5.91 2.22
CA GLN A 243 26.80 5.00 2.24
C GLN A 243 26.77 4.08 1.00
N TYR A 244 25.59 3.58 0.61
CA TYR A 244 25.42 2.88 -0.67
C TYR A 244 25.78 3.77 -1.85
N LYS A 245 25.35 5.04 -1.84
CA LYS A 245 25.73 6.01 -2.89
C LYS A 245 27.24 6.19 -3.01
N LYS A 246 27.98 6.28 -1.90
CA LYS A 246 29.45 6.35 -1.91
C LYS A 246 30.07 5.08 -2.48
N ALA A 247 29.49 3.90 -2.20
CA ALA A 247 30.05 2.62 -2.59
C ALA A 247 29.73 2.23 -4.05
N VAL A 248 28.49 2.46 -4.50
CA VAL A 248 27.93 1.94 -5.77
C VAL A 248 27.09 2.96 -6.55
N GLY A 249 27.17 4.24 -6.24
CA GLY A 249 26.33 5.27 -6.85
C GLY A 249 26.54 5.46 -8.36
N ASP A 250 27.67 5.00 -8.90
CA ASP A 250 27.93 4.96 -10.34
C ASP A 250 27.03 3.95 -11.09
N GLU A 251 26.40 3.01 -10.38
CA GLU A 251 25.45 2.05 -10.93
C GLU A 251 23.97 2.43 -10.69
N PHE A 252 23.71 3.55 -10.03
CA PHE A 252 22.36 4.06 -9.79
C PHE A 252 21.62 4.41 -11.08
N GLY A 253 20.35 3.96 -11.20
CA GLY A 253 19.56 4.10 -12.41
C GLY A 253 20.07 3.28 -13.63
N ARG A 254 20.96 2.32 -13.39
CA ARG A 254 21.54 1.43 -14.39
C ARG A 254 21.39 -0.04 -13.97
N THR A 255 22.32 -0.54 -13.16
CA THR A 255 22.24 -1.87 -12.54
C THR A 255 21.36 -1.83 -11.30
N ILE A 256 21.47 -0.80 -10.49
CA ILE A 256 20.66 -0.59 -9.28
C ILE A 256 19.43 0.24 -9.66
N MET A 257 18.23 -0.33 -9.41
CA MET A 257 16.96 0.29 -9.73
C MET A 257 16.44 1.16 -8.60
N GLY A 258 16.64 0.75 -7.35
CA GLY A 258 16.10 1.48 -6.21
C GLY A 258 16.37 0.84 -4.87
N PHE A 259 15.71 1.40 -3.87
CA PHE A 259 15.63 0.87 -2.52
C PHE A 259 14.26 0.29 -2.25
N ARG A 260 14.24 -0.78 -1.46
CA ARG A 260 13.03 -1.50 -1.05
C ARG A 260 12.89 -1.39 0.46
N GLY A 261 11.85 -0.67 0.90
CA GLY A 261 11.42 -0.59 2.29
C GLY A 261 10.54 -1.79 2.67
N ASP A 262 10.59 -2.17 3.95
CA ASP A 262 10.01 -3.40 4.47
C ASP A 262 9.19 -3.12 5.71
N GLU A 263 7.86 -3.28 5.63
CA GLU A 263 6.87 -3.21 6.73
C GLU A 263 7.05 -2.07 7.74
N PRO A 264 7.27 -0.79 7.35
CA PRO A 264 7.38 0.28 8.32
C PRO A 264 6.04 0.48 9.02
N ASP A 265 6.00 0.28 10.35
CA ASP A 265 4.77 0.32 11.14
C ASP A 265 4.94 0.91 12.54
N TYR A 266 3.81 1.36 13.10
CA TYR A 266 3.65 1.70 14.53
C TYR A 266 2.79 0.66 15.26
N SER A 267 2.96 -0.62 14.99
CA SER A 267 2.33 -1.72 15.73
C SER A 267 2.84 -1.79 17.17
N ILE A 268 2.69 -0.71 17.92
CA ILE A 268 3.20 -0.51 19.28
C ILE A 268 2.08 -0.40 20.31
N ASN A 269 2.37 -0.72 21.53
CA ASN A 269 1.47 -0.42 22.64
C ASN A 269 1.57 1.07 23.00
N GLY A 270 0.53 1.84 22.68
CA GLY A 270 0.46 3.27 22.89
C GLY A 270 -0.04 4.02 21.66
N LEU A 271 0.08 5.34 21.67
CA LEU A 271 -0.25 6.20 20.53
C LEU A 271 1.05 6.64 19.86
N PRO A 272 1.17 6.53 18.52
CA PRO A 272 2.32 7.07 17.78
C PRO A 272 2.53 8.54 18.10
N TRP A 273 3.75 8.93 18.45
CA TRP A 273 4.03 10.30 18.90
C TRP A 273 5.50 10.67 18.67
N THR A 274 5.73 11.97 18.47
CA THR A 274 7.04 12.64 18.43
C THR A 274 6.94 13.97 19.17
N PRO A 275 8.05 14.57 19.63
CA PRO A 275 8.01 15.87 20.36
C PRO A 275 7.26 16.98 19.62
N GLU A 276 7.33 17.04 18.29
CA GLU A 276 6.69 18.05 17.46
C GLU A 276 5.20 17.78 17.20
N PHE A 277 4.66 16.64 17.64
CA PHE A 277 3.30 16.19 17.30
C PHE A 277 2.21 17.19 17.71
N PHE A 278 2.28 17.73 18.92
CA PHE A 278 1.23 18.62 19.42
C PHE A 278 1.24 19.98 18.73
N ASP A 279 2.40 20.52 18.42
CA ASP A 279 2.53 21.76 17.66
C ASP A 279 1.97 21.57 16.26
N ARG A 280 2.33 20.47 15.60
CA ARG A 280 1.82 20.12 14.28
C ARG A 280 0.32 19.84 14.30
N PHE A 281 -0.17 19.15 15.32
CA PHE A 281 -1.61 18.92 15.50
C PHE A 281 -2.36 20.25 15.64
N THR A 282 -1.88 21.15 16.48
CA THR A 282 -2.51 22.46 16.66
C THR A 282 -2.47 23.30 15.39
N GLU A 283 -1.39 23.27 14.63
CA GLU A 283 -1.31 23.93 13.33
C GLU A 283 -2.36 23.40 12.35
N ILE A 284 -2.49 22.09 12.23
CA ILE A 284 -3.40 21.43 11.28
C ILE A 284 -4.86 21.56 11.76
N LYS A 285 -5.16 21.24 13.02
CA LYS A 285 -6.52 21.12 13.53
C LYS A 285 -7.03 22.40 14.24
N GLY A 286 -6.15 23.15 14.88
CA GLY A 286 -6.49 24.44 15.52
C GLY A 286 -6.97 24.30 16.97
N TYR A 287 -6.81 23.14 17.60
CA TYR A 287 -7.15 22.93 19.02
C TYR A 287 -6.11 22.03 19.71
N ASP A 288 -6.15 21.98 21.06
CA ASP A 288 -5.27 21.14 21.87
C ASP A 288 -5.88 19.73 22.04
N ILE A 289 -5.17 18.70 21.60
CA ILE A 289 -5.60 17.29 21.69
C ILE A 289 -5.34 16.67 23.08
N LYS A 290 -4.47 17.26 23.91
CA LYS A 290 -4.02 16.68 25.17
C LYS A 290 -5.15 16.28 26.12
N PRO A 291 -6.27 17.03 26.23
CA PRO A 291 -7.40 16.62 27.07
C PRO A 291 -8.03 15.27 26.72
N TYR A 292 -7.84 14.79 25.49
CA TYR A 292 -8.43 13.55 24.98
C TYR A 292 -7.50 12.33 25.10
N LEU A 293 -6.19 12.52 25.30
CA LEU A 293 -5.20 11.44 25.24
C LEU A 293 -5.50 10.31 26.22
N ALA A 294 -5.92 10.63 27.44
CA ALA A 294 -6.28 9.63 28.43
C ALA A 294 -7.43 8.75 27.99
N ALA A 295 -8.43 9.31 27.28
CA ALA A 295 -9.54 8.55 26.73
C ALA A 295 -9.07 7.52 25.69
N PHE A 296 -8.11 7.89 24.83
CA PHE A 296 -7.54 7.00 23.80
C PHE A 296 -6.69 5.87 24.41
N LEU A 297 -6.14 6.10 25.59
CA LEU A 297 -5.27 5.18 26.33
C LEU A 297 -6.00 4.40 27.43
N GLN A 298 -7.32 4.36 27.43
CA GLN A 298 -8.09 3.53 28.35
C GLN A 298 -7.82 2.03 28.14
N ALA A 299 -8.31 1.19 29.04
CA ALA A 299 -8.26 -0.25 28.87
C ALA A 299 -8.98 -0.69 27.57
N ARG A 300 -8.53 -1.77 26.97
CA ARG A 300 -9.14 -2.31 25.75
C ARG A 300 -10.65 -2.58 25.98
N GLY A 301 -11.47 -2.10 25.07
CA GLY A 301 -12.93 -2.26 25.13
C GLY A 301 -13.67 -1.16 25.91
N ALA A 302 -12.96 -0.16 26.46
CA ALA A 302 -13.61 1.02 27.03
C ALA A 302 -14.39 1.78 25.96
N LYS A 303 -15.61 2.20 26.29
CA LYS A 303 -16.45 2.99 25.38
C LYS A 303 -16.01 4.44 25.39
N LEU A 304 -15.71 4.97 24.21
CA LEU A 304 -15.45 6.38 23.98
C LEU A 304 -16.78 7.12 23.72
N THR A 305 -16.87 8.35 24.16
CA THR A 305 -17.96 9.26 23.75
C THR A 305 -17.81 9.64 22.27
N ASP A 306 -18.88 10.11 21.65
CA ASP A 306 -18.84 10.58 20.26
C ASP A 306 -17.76 11.67 20.04
N GLN A 307 -17.67 12.62 20.98
CA GLN A 307 -16.62 13.65 20.94
C GLN A 307 -15.21 13.08 21.01
N GLN A 308 -14.98 12.05 21.83
CA GLN A 308 -13.68 11.38 21.95
C GLN A 308 -13.35 10.58 20.70
N LEU A 309 -14.33 9.92 20.07
CA LEU A 309 -14.12 9.21 18.79
C LEU A 309 -13.72 10.18 17.68
N ARG A 310 -14.39 11.33 17.58
CA ARG A 310 -14.05 12.38 16.60
C ARG A 310 -12.66 12.96 16.85
N ALA A 311 -12.31 13.26 18.10
CA ALA A 311 -10.97 13.74 18.45
C ALA A 311 -9.89 12.69 18.18
N LYS A 312 -10.21 11.40 18.38
CA LYS A 312 -9.32 10.28 18.02
C LYS A 312 -9.09 10.19 16.51
N ALA A 313 -10.14 10.36 15.71
CA ALA A 313 -10.01 10.40 14.26
C ALA A 313 -9.13 11.58 13.80
N ASP A 314 -9.26 12.78 14.42
CA ASP A 314 -8.34 13.89 14.16
C ASP A 314 -6.89 13.56 14.53
N TYR A 315 -6.66 12.79 15.61
CA TYR A 315 -5.33 12.33 16.00
C TYR A 315 -4.70 11.45 14.91
N TYR A 316 -5.45 10.46 14.43
CA TYR A 316 -4.98 9.54 13.39
C TYR A 316 -4.83 10.21 12.02
N ASP A 317 -5.66 11.19 11.71
CA ASP A 317 -5.47 11.99 10.49
C ASP A 317 -4.14 12.76 10.52
N VAL A 318 -3.79 13.37 11.67
CA VAL A 318 -2.50 14.07 11.82
C VAL A 318 -1.34 13.08 11.86
N PHE A 319 -1.49 11.96 12.55
CA PHE A 319 -0.51 10.88 12.57
C PHE A 319 -0.17 10.41 11.15
N SER A 320 -1.17 10.06 10.35
CA SER A 320 -0.99 9.61 8.98
C SER A 320 -0.30 10.67 8.10
N GLN A 321 -0.65 11.97 8.27
CA GLN A 321 0.04 13.05 7.55
C GLN A 321 1.52 13.14 7.94
N MET A 322 1.82 13.03 9.25
CA MET A 322 3.20 13.10 9.74
C MET A 322 4.02 11.88 9.32
N PHE A 323 3.43 10.69 9.28
CA PHE A 323 4.11 9.48 8.82
C PHE A 323 4.47 9.58 7.34
N ARG A 324 3.51 9.96 6.48
CA ARG A 324 3.80 10.25 5.07
C ARG A 324 4.93 11.26 4.91
N ASP A 325 4.85 12.41 5.58
CA ASP A 325 5.79 13.52 5.40
C ASP A 325 7.13 13.27 6.10
N GLY A 326 7.12 12.50 7.19
CA GLY A 326 8.29 12.19 8.01
C GLY A 326 9.14 11.06 7.44
N PHE A 327 8.52 10.00 6.94
CA PHE A 327 9.19 8.78 6.54
C PHE A 327 9.17 8.52 5.02
N PHE A 328 7.98 8.41 4.40
CA PHE A 328 7.88 8.01 3.00
C PHE A 328 8.38 9.09 2.04
N LYS A 329 7.97 10.34 2.28
CA LYS A 329 8.36 11.45 1.41
C LYS A 329 9.87 11.68 1.32
N PRO A 330 10.64 11.75 2.42
CA PRO A 330 12.09 11.95 2.35
C PRO A 330 12.82 10.84 1.60
N GLN A 331 12.37 9.58 1.73
CA GLN A 331 12.95 8.44 1.02
C GLN A 331 12.63 8.48 -0.48
N GLY A 332 11.36 8.72 -0.83
CA GLY A 332 10.94 8.87 -2.22
C GLY A 332 11.66 10.04 -2.92
N ASP A 333 11.75 11.19 -2.26
CA ASP A 333 12.47 12.36 -2.77
C ASP A 333 13.96 12.07 -2.97
N TRP A 334 14.59 11.38 -2.02
CA TRP A 334 16.01 11.01 -2.13
C TRP A 334 16.25 10.03 -3.27
N CYS A 335 15.42 9.01 -3.41
CA CYS A 335 15.50 8.05 -4.51
C CYS A 335 15.35 8.76 -5.86
N ALA A 336 14.32 9.58 -6.02
CA ALA A 336 14.08 10.35 -7.25
C ALA A 336 15.27 11.27 -7.59
N ALA A 337 15.84 11.96 -6.60
CA ALA A 337 17.01 12.82 -6.78
C ALA A 337 18.29 12.05 -7.19
N ASN A 338 18.33 10.76 -6.96
CA ASN A 338 19.43 9.87 -7.32
C ASN A 338 19.12 8.93 -8.48
N HIS A 339 18.06 9.20 -9.27
CA HIS A 339 17.61 8.38 -10.41
C HIS A 339 17.19 6.96 -10.04
N LEU A 340 16.78 6.77 -8.81
CA LEU A 340 16.29 5.52 -8.24
C LEU A 340 14.79 5.60 -8.02
N GLU A 341 14.19 4.46 -7.71
CA GLU A 341 12.83 4.34 -7.22
C GLU A 341 12.84 3.85 -5.77
N TYR A 342 11.88 4.30 -5.00
CA TYR A 342 11.56 3.76 -3.69
C TYR A 342 10.36 2.85 -3.85
N GLN A 343 10.51 1.57 -3.49
CA GLN A 343 9.42 0.62 -3.39
C GLN A 343 9.23 0.21 -1.94
N VAL A 344 8.00 0.09 -1.49
CA VAL A 344 7.68 -0.29 -0.11
C VAL A 344 6.28 -0.88 -0.05
N HIS A 345 6.11 -1.89 0.79
CA HIS A 345 4.82 -2.38 1.24
C HIS A 345 4.68 -2.17 2.75
N LEU A 346 3.46 -2.26 3.25
CA LEU A 346 3.13 -2.11 4.66
C LEU A 346 2.95 -3.49 5.32
N ASN A 347 2.27 -3.54 6.46
CA ASN A 347 2.12 -4.78 7.24
C ASN A 347 0.66 -5.28 7.35
N HIS A 348 -0.32 -4.45 7.02
CA HIS A 348 -1.73 -4.76 7.28
C HIS A 348 -2.63 -4.44 6.07
N GLU A 349 -2.15 -4.58 4.84
CA GLU A 349 -2.88 -4.17 3.65
C GLU A 349 -4.20 -4.94 3.46
N GLU A 350 -4.30 -6.17 3.97
CA GLU A 350 -5.53 -6.96 3.95
C GLU A 350 -6.45 -6.70 5.15
N MET A 351 -6.02 -5.86 6.11
CA MET A 351 -6.72 -5.54 7.36
C MET A 351 -6.81 -4.02 7.57
N GLU A 352 -7.61 -3.34 6.74
CA GLU A 352 -7.66 -1.88 6.66
C GLU A 352 -7.90 -1.18 8.02
N MET A 353 -8.73 -1.76 8.89
CA MET A 353 -8.95 -1.22 10.24
C MET A 353 -7.70 -1.26 11.12
N ASP A 354 -6.83 -2.25 10.97
CA ASP A 354 -5.57 -2.34 11.72
C ASP A 354 -4.52 -1.43 11.07
N LEU A 355 -4.46 -1.37 9.74
CA LEU A 355 -3.63 -0.45 8.98
C LEU A 355 -3.87 1.01 9.41
N THR A 356 -5.11 1.44 9.60
CA THR A 356 -5.41 2.82 10.03
C THR A 356 -4.84 3.18 11.39
N ARG A 357 -4.46 2.21 12.21
CA ARG A 357 -3.87 2.43 13.56
C ARG A 357 -2.36 2.40 13.56
N SER A 358 -1.77 1.55 12.74
CA SER A 358 -0.33 1.30 12.75
C SER A 358 0.41 1.99 11.60
N GLU A 359 -0.24 2.19 10.46
CA GLU A 359 0.34 2.84 9.29
C GLU A 359 -0.38 4.15 8.91
N GLY A 360 -1.62 4.33 9.36
CA GLY A 360 -2.37 5.56 9.13
C GLY A 360 -3.32 5.50 7.95
N GLU A 361 -2.84 5.54 6.71
CA GLU A 361 -3.69 5.43 5.53
C GLU A 361 -2.85 5.08 4.28
N PHE A 362 -3.14 3.94 3.68
CA PHE A 362 -2.34 3.35 2.62
C PHE A 362 -2.06 4.30 1.43
N LEU A 363 -3.10 4.87 0.82
CA LEU A 363 -2.89 5.71 -0.36
C LEU A 363 -2.12 6.99 -0.03
N ARG A 364 -2.33 7.54 1.16
CA ARG A 364 -1.61 8.72 1.63
C ARG A 364 -0.12 8.44 1.79
N ASP A 365 0.23 7.32 2.40
CA ASP A 365 1.62 6.93 2.63
C ASP A 365 2.34 6.66 1.30
N MET A 366 1.64 6.07 0.34
CA MET A 366 2.17 5.79 -1.00
C MET A 366 2.27 7.01 -1.93
N GLN A 367 1.83 8.20 -1.50
CA GLN A 367 1.81 9.41 -2.34
C GLN A 367 3.19 9.76 -2.95
N TYR A 368 4.27 9.48 -2.24
CA TYR A 368 5.65 9.78 -2.65
C TYR A 368 6.47 8.53 -2.96
N VAL A 369 5.85 7.37 -2.97
CA VAL A 369 6.47 6.08 -3.26
C VAL A 369 6.37 5.81 -4.76
N GLN A 370 7.50 5.60 -5.44
CA GLN A 370 7.52 5.39 -6.89
C GLN A 370 6.98 4.03 -7.31
N VAL A 371 7.11 3.02 -6.45
CA VAL A 371 6.57 1.67 -6.69
C VAL A 371 5.82 1.21 -5.43
N PRO A 372 4.54 1.62 -5.30
CA PRO A 372 3.68 1.14 -4.21
C PRO A 372 3.61 -0.38 -4.20
N GLY A 373 3.58 -0.98 -3.02
CA GLY A 373 3.60 -2.43 -2.87
C GLY A 373 2.55 -2.97 -1.90
N ILE A 374 2.36 -4.26 -1.99
CA ILE A 374 1.62 -5.07 -1.01
C ILE A 374 2.42 -6.31 -0.65
N ASP A 375 2.10 -6.85 0.51
CA ASP A 375 2.57 -8.16 0.94
C ASP A 375 1.50 -9.23 0.65
N THR A 376 1.91 -10.39 0.11
CA THR A 376 1.01 -11.52 -0.16
C THR A 376 1.59 -12.78 0.45
N ILE A 377 1.33 -12.97 1.73
CA ILE A 377 1.91 -13.99 2.60
C ILE A 377 0.81 -14.73 3.37
N TRP A 378 1.17 -15.69 4.21
CA TRP A 378 0.29 -16.37 5.18
C TRP A 378 -0.93 -17.11 4.62
N HIS A 379 -1.13 -17.31 3.35
CA HIS A 379 -2.37 -17.73 2.67
C HIS A 379 -3.41 -16.64 2.45
N GLN A 380 -3.03 -15.37 2.43
CA GLN A 380 -3.94 -14.27 2.14
C GLN A 380 -4.63 -14.43 0.77
N ILE A 381 -3.94 -15.02 -0.20
CA ILE A 381 -4.53 -15.39 -1.49
C ILE A 381 -4.42 -16.90 -1.68
N TRP A 382 -5.57 -17.56 -1.93
CA TRP A 382 -5.68 -18.98 -2.20
C TRP A 382 -6.93 -19.31 -3.04
N LYS A 383 -7.01 -20.50 -3.64
CA LYS A 383 -8.14 -20.90 -4.54
C LYS A 383 -9.53 -20.90 -3.88
N ASP A 384 -9.60 -20.77 -2.60
CA ASP A 384 -10.82 -20.77 -1.79
C ASP A 384 -11.06 -19.45 -1.06
N THR A 385 -10.24 -18.43 -1.32
CA THR A 385 -10.40 -17.07 -0.82
C THR A 385 -10.48 -16.09 -1.98
N ILE A 386 -11.30 -15.06 -1.87
CA ILE A 386 -11.31 -13.90 -2.77
C ILE A 386 -10.84 -12.72 -1.97
N SER A 387 -9.81 -12.06 -2.45
CA SER A 387 -9.25 -10.88 -1.80
C SER A 387 -8.86 -9.85 -2.86
N ASP A 388 -9.33 -8.62 -2.69
CA ASP A 388 -9.08 -7.53 -3.64
C ASP A 388 -8.03 -6.52 -3.12
N PHE A 389 -7.48 -6.68 -1.91
CA PHE A 389 -6.49 -5.78 -1.33
C PHE A 389 -5.26 -5.49 -2.24
N PRO A 390 -4.81 -6.37 -3.17
CA PRO A 390 -3.73 -6.01 -4.08
C PRO A 390 -4.04 -4.78 -4.95
N ARG A 391 -5.32 -4.40 -5.09
CA ARG A 391 -5.72 -3.16 -5.78
C ARG A 391 -5.24 -1.90 -5.08
N LEU A 392 -4.93 -1.93 -3.79
CA LEU A 392 -4.39 -0.78 -3.05
C LEU A 392 -3.09 -0.28 -3.69
N ALA A 393 -2.11 -1.17 -3.91
CA ALA A 393 -0.84 -0.81 -4.54
C ALA A 393 -1.03 -0.31 -5.99
N ALA A 394 -1.86 -1.02 -6.77
CA ALA A 394 -2.16 -0.62 -8.14
C ALA A 394 -2.87 0.74 -8.19
N SER A 395 -3.87 0.96 -7.32
CA SER A 395 -4.60 2.23 -7.24
C SER A 395 -3.70 3.39 -6.85
N ALA A 396 -2.82 3.21 -5.86
CA ALA A 396 -1.84 4.22 -5.48
C ALA A 396 -0.94 4.59 -6.69
N SER A 397 -0.42 3.60 -7.41
CA SER A 397 0.38 3.84 -8.60
C SER A 397 -0.40 4.59 -9.68
N HIS A 398 -1.67 4.24 -9.90
CA HIS A 398 -2.54 4.87 -10.88
C HIS A 398 -2.89 6.32 -10.52
N VAL A 399 -3.25 6.57 -9.27
CA VAL A 399 -3.61 7.91 -8.75
C VAL A 399 -2.44 8.85 -8.83
N TYR A 400 -1.25 8.41 -8.42
CA TYR A 400 -0.06 9.27 -8.32
C TYR A 400 0.85 9.25 -9.56
N GLY A 401 0.48 8.51 -10.61
CA GLY A 401 1.14 8.59 -11.93
C GLY A 401 2.37 7.71 -12.08
N HIS A 402 2.44 6.61 -11.34
CA HIS A 402 3.50 5.63 -11.44
C HIS A 402 3.12 4.47 -12.37
N PRO A 403 4.09 3.87 -13.10
CA PRO A 403 3.80 2.78 -14.03
C PRO A 403 3.71 1.41 -13.37
N ARG A 404 4.23 1.26 -12.13
CA ARG A 404 4.44 -0.03 -11.50
C ARG A 404 3.89 -0.08 -10.08
N ALA A 405 3.38 -1.25 -9.72
CA ALA A 405 3.03 -1.67 -8.37
C ALA A 405 3.64 -3.05 -8.11
N PHE A 406 4.26 -3.25 -6.94
CA PHE A 406 4.94 -4.50 -6.66
C PHE A 406 4.22 -5.35 -5.61
N THR A 407 4.65 -6.60 -5.50
CA THR A 407 4.26 -7.53 -4.44
C THR A 407 5.47 -8.27 -3.90
N GLU A 408 5.56 -8.40 -2.57
CA GLU A 408 6.26 -9.50 -1.93
C GLU A 408 5.33 -10.73 -1.94
N SER A 409 5.76 -11.85 -2.50
CA SER A 409 4.89 -13.00 -2.62
C SER A 409 5.52 -14.26 -2.03
N PHE A 410 4.66 -15.08 -1.38
CA PHE A 410 4.92 -16.44 -0.93
C PHE A 410 5.62 -16.59 0.42
N ALA A 411 5.91 -15.52 1.16
CA ALA A 411 6.46 -15.68 2.50
C ALA A 411 5.46 -16.37 3.44
N ALA A 412 5.97 -17.17 4.35
CA ALA A 412 5.23 -17.83 5.43
C ALA A 412 4.03 -18.72 5.01
N TYR A 413 3.83 -19.00 3.73
CA TYR A 413 2.81 -19.98 3.29
C TYR A 413 3.09 -21.37 3.85
N ARG A 414 2.08 -22.02 4.40
CA ARG A 414 2.17 -23.39 4.95
C ARG A 414 0.92 -24.19 4.59
N PRO A 415 0.99 -25.17 3.66
CA PRO A 415 2.21 -25.53 2.91
C PRO A 415 2.64 -24.42 1.96
N ALA A 416 3.93 -24.41 1.58
CA ALA A 416 4.42 -23.55 0.52
C ALA A 416 3.65 -23.86 -0.79
N PRO A 417 3.34 -22.86 -1.62
CA PRO A 417 2.64 -23.10 -2.88
C PRO A 417 3.49 -23.99 -3.81
N ASP A 418 2.86 -24.88 -4.56
CA ASP A 418 3.45 -25.49 -5.74
C ASP A 418 3.42 -24.48 -6.91
N VAL A 419 4.00 -24.85 -8.06
CA VAL A 419 4.09 -23.94 -9.23
C VAL A 419 2.71 -23.55 -9.76
N ASP A 420 1.71 -24.42 -9.72
CA ASP A 420 0.36 -24.10 -10.19
C ASP A 420 -0.36 -23.16 -9.22
N MET A 421 -0.17 -23.36 -7.91
CA MET A 421 -0.69 -22.45 -6.90
C MET A 421 0.05 -21.09 -6.93
N ALA A 422 1.36 -21.10 -7.11
CA ALA A 422 2.13 -19.87 -7.28
C ALA A 422 1.64 -19.07 -8.50
N ARG A 423 1.34 -19.74 -9.61
CA ARG A 423 0.72 -19.12 -10.80
C ARG A 423 -0.64 -18.53 -10.47
N TYR A 424 -1.49 -19.25 -9.74
CA TYR A 424 -2.80 -18.77 -9.31
C TYR A 424 -2.68 -17.49 -8.49
N ILE A 425 -1.85 -17.51 -7.43
CA ILE A 425 -1.61 -16.35 -6.54
C ILE A 425 -1.13 -15.13 -7.34
N LEU A 426 -0.23 -15.32 -8.31
CA LEU A 426 0.25 -14.23 -9.14
C LEU A 426 -0.80 -13.72 -10.14
N ASN A 427 -1.64 -14.59 -10.68
CA ASN A 427 -2.73 -14.18 -11.58
C ASN A 427 -3.79 -13.34 -10.86
N GLU A 428 -4.11 -13.69 -9.61
CA GLU A 428 -4.92 -12.87 -8.71
C GLU A 428 -4.41 -11.44 -8.59
N GLN A 429 -3.10 -11.30 -8.42
CA GLN A 429 -2.45 -10.00 -8.26
C GLN A 429 -2.35 -9.25 -9.60
N PHE A 430 -2.01 -9.92 -10.70
CA PHE A 430 -1.95 -9.29 -12.02
C PHE A 430 -3.31 -8.73 -12.45
N VAL A 431 -4.40 -9.44 -12.22
CA VAL A 431 -5.74 -8.97 -12.59
C VAL A 431 -6.24 -7.84 -11.69
N ARG A 432 -5.57 -7.61 -10.57
CA ARG A 432 -5.78 -6.48 -9.66
C ARG A 432 -4.78 -5.33 -9.85
N GLY A 433 -3.87 -5.46 -10.86
CA GLY A 433 -3.03 -4.39 -11.35
C GLY A 433 -1.59 -4.38 -10.84
N VAL A 434 -1.21 -5.29 -9.95
CA VAL A 434 0.21 -5.52 -9.59
C VAL A 434 0.96 -5.98 -10.83
N ASN A 435 2.18 -5.47 -11.03
CA ASN A 435 2.95 -5.74 -12.24
C ASN A 435 4.47 -5.82 -12.04
N LEU A 436 4.93 -5.89 -10.80
CA LEU A 436 6.31 -6.21 -10.43
C LEU A 436 6.27 -7.26 -9.30
N VAL A 437 7.02 -8.35 -9.44
CA VAL A 437 6.89 -9.52 -8.57
C VAL A 437 8.20 -9.83 -7.88
N GLU A 438 8.20 -9.75 -6.56
CA GLU A 438 9.23 -10.29 -5.68
C GLU A 438 8.77 -11.64 -5.13
N THR A 439 9.66 -12.64 -5.12
CA THR A 439 9.32 -13.99 -4.63
C THR A 439 10.16 -14.37 -3.42
N MET A 440 9.53 -14.83 -2.36
CA MET A 440 10.18 -15.26 -1.12
C MET A 440 10.47 -16.77 -1.15
N TYR A 441 11.62 -17.27 -0.81
CA TYR A 441 12.81 -16.64 -0.31
C TYR A 441 14.04 -17.39 -0.86
N PHE A 442 15.11 -16.70 -1.23
CA PHE A 442 16.37 -17.29 -1.71
C PHE A 442 17.52 -16.97 -0.72
N PRO A 443 17.91 -17.88 0.18
CA PRO A 443 18.96 -17.60 1.15
C PRO A 443 20.36 -17.75 0.54
N ALA A 444 21.24 -16.79 0.78
CA ALA A 444 22.66 -16.94 0.51
C ALA A 444 23.31 -17.74 1.63
N THR A 445 23.62 -18.99 1.38
CA THR A 445 24.31 -19.84 2.36
C THR A 445 25.44 -20.61 1.71
N SER A 446 26.41 -21.04 2.54
CA SER A 446 27.49 -21.94 2.12
C SER A 446 27.02 -23.35 1.79
N THR A 447 25.80 -23.73 2.23
CA THR A 447 25.17 -25.01 1.93
C THR A 447 24.21 -24.85 0.75
N PRO A 448 24.41 -25.56 -0.38
CA PRO A 448 23.60 -25.40 -1.58
C PRO A 448 22.10 -25.59 -1.41
N ASP A 449 21.67 -26.36 -0.43
CA ASP A 449 20.27 -26.80 -0.26
C ASP A 449 19.56 -26.14 0.93
N ALA A 450 20.18 -25.16 1.59
CA ALA A 450 19.59 -24.56 2.75
C ALA A 450 18.45 -23.59 2.36
N HIS A 451 17.22 -24.10 2.48
CA HIS A 451 16.00 -23.30 2.60
C HIS A 451 15.52 -22.48 1.39
N LYS A 452 15.86 -22.87 0.17
CA LYS A 452 15.11 -22.40 -1.00
C LYS A 452 13.66 -22.84 -0.85
N SER A 453 12.74 -21.97 -1.24
CA SER A 453 11.33 -22.37 -1.32
C SER A 453 11.16 -23.53 -2.29
N SER A 454 10.38 -24.54 -1.91
CA SER A 454 10.25 -25.81 -2.64
C SER A 454 9.81 -25.63 -4.11
N TYR A 455 9.02 -24.58 -4.40
CA TYR A 455 8.57 -24.28 -5.77
C TYR A 455 9.74 -23.88 -6.70
N MET A 456 10.86 -23.36 -6.17
CA MET A 456 12.03 -23.02 -6.97
C MET A 456 12.79 -24.24 -7.50
N GLU A 457 12.54 -25.41 -6.92
CA GLU A 457 13.14 -26.67 -7.32
C GLU A 457 12.30 -27.41 -8.38
N ASP A 458 11.06 -26.97 -8.61
CA ASP A 458 10.17 -27.58 -9.60
C ASP A 458 10.70 -27.29 -11.03
N PRO A 459 10.84 -28.32 -11.88
CA PRO A 459 11.27 -28.15 -13.27
C PRO A 459 10.39 -27.20 -14.11
N ALA A 460 9.14 -26.96 -13.70
CA ALA A 460 8.22 -26.03 -14.36
C ALA A 460 8.43 -24.57 -13.94
N TYR A 461 9.18 -24.32 -12.86
CA TYR A 461 9.35 -22.98 -12.32
C TYR A 461 10.00 -21.98 -13.30
N PRO A 462 11.04 -22.30 -14.09
CA PRO A 462 11.58 -21.38 -15.10
C PRO A 462 10.55 -20.94 -16.14
N ALA A 463 9.60 -21.81 -16.49
CA ALA A 463 8.51 -21.44 -17.40
C ALA A 463 7.51 -20.47 -16.72
N LEU A 464 7.26 -20.61 -15.44
CA LEU A 464 6.48 -19.65 -14.66
C LEU A 464 7.18 -18.27 -14.62
N LEU A 465 8.48 -18.21 -14.36
CA LEU A 465 9.21 -16.92 -14.33
C LEU A 465 9.21 -16.23 -15.70
N THR A 466 9.29 -17.00 -16.78
CA THR A 466 9.14 -16.45 -18.16
C THR A 466 7.75 -15.88 -18.38
N TYR A 467 6.72 -16.56 -17.92
CA TYR A 467 5.33 -16.07 -17.93
C TYR A 467 5.18 -14.77 -17.12
N VAL A 468 5.70 -14.75 -15.90
CA VAL A 468 5.68 -13.57 -15.01
C VAL A 468 6.34 -12.37 -15.67
N GLN A 469 7.53 -12.53 -16.25
CA GLN A 469 8.24 -11.44 -16.93
C GLN A 469 7.43 -10.83 -18.08
N ARG A 470 6.77 -11.69 -18.89
CA ARG A 470 5.90 -11.22 -19.99
C ARG A 470 4.67 -10.50 -19.48
N MET A 471 4.03 -11.04 -18.45
CA MET A 471 2.86 -10.42 -17.83
C MET A 471 3.22 -9.07 -17.19
N SER A 472 4.30 -9.02 -16.40
CA SER A 472 4.79 -7.81 -15.76
C SER A 472 5.11 -6.71 -16.79
N TYR A 473 5.78 -7.05 -17.87
CA TYR A 473 6.02 -6.11 -18.97
C TYR A 473 4.72 -5.59 -19.58
N LEU A 474 3.82 -6.49 -19.97
CA LEU A 474 2.56 -6.13 -20.62
C LEU A 474 1.71 -5.23 -19.73
N MET A 475 1.58 -5.60 -18.45
CA MET A 475 0.79 -4.85 -17.45
C MET A 475 1.44 -3.55 -16.99
N SER A 476 2.73 -3.33 -17.32
CA SER A 476 3.41 -2.04 -17.13
C SER A 476 3.27 -1.09 -18.31
N MET A 477 2.80 -1.57 -19.46
CA MET A 477 2.65 -0.74 -20.67
C MET A 477 1.28 -0.08 -20.74
N GLY A 478 1.24 1.09 -21.36
CA GLY A 478 0.01 1.88 -21.47
C GLY A 478 -0.38 2.53 -20.12
N ARG A 479 -1.59 3.06 -20.08
CA ARG A 479 -2.19 3.64 -18.87
C ARG A 479 -3.34 2.75 -18.37
N PRO A 480 -3.66 2.82 -17.06
CA PRO A 480 -4.87 2.20 -16.54
C PRO A 480 -6.12 2.78 -17.24
N ALA A 481 -7.19 2.01 -17.26
CA ALA A 481 -8.42 2.41 -17.96
C ALA A 481 -9.70 2.05 -17.16
N ALA A 482 -9.59 1.87 -15.84
CA ALA A 482 -10.74 1.69 -14.95
C ALA A 482 -11.68 2.90 -15.05
N SER A 483 -12.98 2.64 -15.12
CA SER A 483 -14.00 3.69 -15.23
C SER A 483 -14.63 4.09 -13.90
N VAL A 484 -14.31 3.37 -12.84
CA VAL A 484 -14.88 3.53 -11.50
C VAL A 484 -13.78 3.85 -10.49
N ALA A 485 -14.05 4.80 -9.59
CA ALA A 485 -13.31 5.02 -8.36
C ALA A 485 -14.13 4.51 -7.17
N LEU A 486 -13.53 3.65 -6.34
CA LEU A 486 -14.11 3.19 -5.07
C LEU A 486 -13.48 3.99 -3.92
N TYR A 487 -14.32 4.58 -3.09
CA TYR A 487 -13.85 5.41 -1.97
C TYR A 487 -13.41 4.55 -0.78
N LEU A 488 -12.17 4.74 -0.32
CA LEU A 488 -11.61 4.16 0.91
C LEU A 488 -12.06 5.00 2.11
N PRO A 489 -12.85 4.44 3.04
CA PRO A 489 -13.46 5.20 4.13
C PRO A 489 -12.55 5.38 5.36
N SER A 490 -11.28 5.74 5.18
CA SER A 490 -10.29 5.85 6.25
C SER A 490 -10.73 6.72 7.41
N SER A 491 -11.38 7.86 7.13
CA SER A 491 -11.89 8.76 8.17
C SER A 491 -12.98 8.13 9.03
N SER A 492 -13.84 7.28 8.47
CA SER A 492 -14.82 6.49 9.22
C SER A 492 -14.13 5.41 10.06
N MET A 493 -13.11 4.75 9.51
CA MET A 493 -12.33 3.72 10.20
C MET A 493 -11.54 4.32 11.39
N TRP A 494 -11.00 5.54 11.27
CA TRP A 494 -10.36 6.23 12.39
C TRP A 494 -11.33 6.52 13.55
N MET A 495 -12.61 6.73 13.25
CA MET A 495 -13.67 6.80 14.27
C MET A 495 -14.03 5.42 14.86
N GLY A 496 -13.51 4.33 14.31
CA GLY A 496 -13.81 2.96 14.74
C GLY A 496 -15.06 2.36 14.09
N ASP A 497 -15.48 2.88 12.93
CA ASP A 497 -16.63 2.37 12.18
C ASP A 497 -16.26 1.09 11.39
N ALA A 498 -16.38 -0.05 12.07
CA ALA A 498 -16.11 -1.36 11.45
C ALA A 498 -17.14 -1.72 10.36
N ALA A 499 -18.33 -1.09 10.34
CA ALA A 499 -19.29 -1.32 9.28
C ALA A 499 -18.82 -0.68 7.96
N ALA A 500 -18.14 0.47 8.02
CA ALA A 500 -17.54 1.11 6.86
C ALA A 500 -16.42 0.25 6.24
N ASP A 501 -15.57 -0.37 7.07
CA ASP A 501 -14.54 -1.32 6.64
C ASP A 501 -15.16 -2.54 5.94
N ALA A 502 -16.10 -3.22 6.60
CA ALA A 502 -16.79 -4.38 6.03
C ALA A 502 -17.53 -4.05 4.71
N ALA A 503 -18.14 -2.86 4.62
CA ALA A 503 -18.81 -2.41 3.42
C ALA A 503 -17.83 -2.10 2.27
N PHE A 504 -16.65 -1.58 2.59
CA PHE A 504 -15.58 -1.34 1.62
C PHE A 504 -15.11 -2.66 1.00
N VAL A 505 -14.70 -3.65 1.80
CA VAL A 505 -14.25 -4.97 1.33
C VAL A 505 -15.35 -5.70 0.54
N THR A 506 -16.62 -5.60 1.01
CA THR A 506 -17.75 -6.18 0.27
C THR A 506 -17.96 -5.50 -1.09
N THR A 507 -17.76 -4.19 -1.16
CA THR A 507 -17.93 -3.44 -2.43
C THR A 507 -16.81 -3.75 -3.43
N GLU A 508 -15.56 -3.90 -2.99
CA GLU A 508 -14.47 -4.39 -3.85
C GLU A 508 -14.86 -5.70 -4.53
N ARG A 509 -15.27 -6.68 -3.72
CA ARG A 509 -15.70 -7.98 -4.21
C ARG A 509 -16.93 -7.88 -5.14
N LEU A 510 -17.92 -7.07 -4.81
CA LEU A 510 -19.11 -6.84 -5.63
C LEU A 510 -18.73 -6.33 -7.03
N LEU A 511 -17.81 -5.37 -7.12
CA LEU A 511 -17.35 -4.82 -8.39
C LEU A 511 -16.56 -5.86 -9.19
N SER A 512 -15.65 -6.57 -8.54
CA SER A 512 -14.83 -7.63 -9.15
C SER A 512 -15.68 -8.78 -9.71
N GLU A 513 -16.70 -9.24 -8.98
CA GLU A 513 -17.62 -10.30 -9.42
C GLU A 513 -18.55 -9.88 -10.57
N ARG A 514 -18.64 -8.56 -10.85
CA ARG A 514 -19.44 -7.98 -11.92
C ARG A 514 -18.63 -7.49 -13.12
N GLN A 515 -17.34 -7.83 -13.16
CA GLN A 515 -16.40 -7.41 -14.21
C GLN A 515 -16.33 -5.89 -14.38
N ILE A 516 -16.44 -5.17 -13.27
CA ILE A 516 -16.26 -3.71 -13.21
C ILE A 516 -14.84 -3.45 -12.71
N ASP A 517 -14.02 -2.90 -13.58
CA ASP A 517 -12.67 -2.47 -13.19
C ASP A 517 -12.72 -1.16 -12.43
N PHE A 518 -11.95 -1.07 -11.33
CA PHE A 518 -11.96 0.10 -10.45
C PHE A 518 -10.58 0.36 -9.85
N ASP A 519 -10.34 1.61 -9.48
CA ASP A 519 -9.24 2.00 -8.59
C ASP A 519 -9.81 2.49 -7.26
N ILE A 520 -9.03 2.33 -6.20
CA ILE A 520 -9.35 2.83 -4.86
C ILE A 520 -8.87 4.28 -4.77
N VAL A 521 -9.68 5.15 -4.18
CA VAL A 521 -9.34 6.56 -3.95
C VAL A 521 -9.71 6.97 -2.53
N ASN A 522 -8.88 7.79 -1.92
CA ASN A 522 -9.12 8.30 -0.58
C ASN A 522 -9.72 9.73 -0.60
N ASP A 523 -10.00 10.25 0.58
CA ASP A 523 -10.52 11.62 0.76
C ASP A 523 -9.58 12.68 0.16
N GLY A 524 -8.26 12.51 0.37
CA GLY A 524 -7.24 13.42 -0.17
C GLY A 524 -7.20 13.43 -1.70
N ALA A 525 -7.28 12.27 -2.33
CA ALA A 525 -7.35 12.13 -3.78
C ALA A 525 -8.58 12.84 -4.34
N LEU A 526 -9.77 12.59 -3.78
CA LEU A 526 -11.01 13.26 -4.19
C LEU A 526 -10.95 14.78 -3.99
N ALA A 527 -10.48 15.22 -2.83
CA ALA A 527 -10.46 16.64 -2.47
C ALA A 527 -9.44 17.45 -3.29
N LYS A 528 -8.31 16.84 -3.70
CA LYS A 528 -7.15 17.59 -4.20
C LYS A 528 -6.46 16.97 -5.41
N ASP A 529 -6.10 15.67 -5.37
CA ASP A 529 -5.11 15.13 -6.31
C ASP A 529 -5.71 14.79 -7.68
N LEU A 530 -7.00 14.43 -7.73
CA LEU A 530 -7.71 14.17 -8.98
C LEU A 530 -8.11 15.47 -9.68
N THR A 531 -7.91 15.53 -10.99
CA THR A 531 -8.38 16.67 -11.80
C THR A 531 -9.83 16.43 -12.23
N ALA A 532 -10.75 17.34 -11.89
CA ALA A 532 -12.15 17.24 -12.31
C ALA A 532 -12.38 17.96 -13.63
N GLY A 533 -13.11 17.34 -14.56
CA GLY A 533 -13.53 17.98 -15.80
C GLY A 533 -14.37 17.05 -16.70
N HIS A 534 -15.34 17.63 -17.40
CA HIS A 534 -16.17 16.93 -18.39
C HIS A 534 -16.82 15.62 -17.86
N GLY A 535 -17.37 15.67 -16.66
CA GLY A 535 -18.00 14.50 -16.03
C GLY A 535 -17.05 13.34 -15.68
N ALA A 536 -15.78 13.64 -15.49
CA ALA A 536 -14.76 12.67 -15.08
C ALA A 536 -13.80 13.25 -14.05
N PHE A 537 -13.27 12.38 -13.19
CA PHE A 537 -12.04 12.62 -12.44
C PHE A 537 -10.86 11.99 -13.18
N GLU A 538 -9.79 12.72 -13.36
CA GLU A 538 -8.58 12.27 -14.04
C GLU A 538 -7.41 12.18 -13.07
N THR A 539 -6.69 11.05 -13.09
CA THR A 539 -5.50 10.78 -12.27
C THR A 539 -4.23 11.31 -12.93
N ALA A 540 -3.13 11.37 -12.19
CA ALA A 540 -1.81 11.69 -12.74
C ALA A 540 -1.34 10.69 -13.82
N SER A 541 -1.81 9.43 -13.78
CA SER A 541 -1.55 8.44 -14.83
C SER A 541 -2.38 8.64 -16.11
N GLY A 542 -3.31 9.60 -16.11
CA GLY A 542 -4.24 9.86 -17.21
C GLY A 542 -5.42 8.90 -17.25
N ASN A 543 -5.67 8.13 -16.17
CA ASN A 543 -6.92 7.38 -16.04
C ASN A 543 -8.10 8.32 -15.77
N ARG A 544 -9.32 7.92 -16.19
CA ARG A 544 -10.50 8.76 -16.08
C ARG A 544 -11.68 7.99 -15.51
N TYR A 545 -12.08 8.34 -14.29
CA TYR A 545 -13.25 7.77 -13.63
C TYR A 545 -14.51 8.54 -14.05
N ALA A 546 -15.50 7.82 -14.57
CA ALA A 546 -16.82 8.34 -14.89
C ALA A 546 -17.81 8.14 -13.73
N ALA A 547 -17.48 7.27 -12.79
CA ALA A 547 -18.29 7.01 -11.60
C ALA A 547 -17.42 6.97 -10.34
N VAL A 548 -18.00 7.42 -9.22
CA VAL A 548 -17.46 7.26 -7.87
C VAL A 548 -18.48 6.52 -7.03
N ILE A 549 -18.04 5.41 -6.41
CA ILE A 549 -18.86 4.61 -5.51
C ILE A 549 -18.33 4.78 -4.09
N LEU A 550 -19.20 5.20 -3.18
CA LEU A 550 -18.90 5.33 -1.75
C LEU A 550 -19.67 4.22 -1.02
N PRO A 551 -18.96 3.28 -0.35
CA PRO A 551 -19.60 2.26 0.46
C PRO A 551 -20.27 2.88 1.68
N ASP A 552 -20.88 2.07 2.53
CA ASP A 552 -21.52 2.50 3.78
C ASP A 552 -20.54 3.29 4.67
N ILE A 553 -20.58 4.62 4.65
CA ILE A 553 -19.65 5.50 5.37
C ILE A 553 -20.38 6.38 6.38
N SER A 554 -19.74 6.69 7.51
CA SER A 554 -20.29 7.58 8.54
C SER A 554 -19.83 9.02 8.40
N LEU A 555 -18.69 9.25 7.76
CA LEU A 555 -18.04 10.57 7.69
C LEU A 555 -17.51 10.83 6.28
N LEU A 556 -17.65 12.08 5.80
CA LEU A 556 -17.04 12.59 4.57
C LEU A 556 -16.52 14.01 4.82
N SER A 557 -15.40 14.40 4.22
CA SER A 557 -14.93 15.78 4.31
C SER A 557 -15.78 16.71 3.43
N GLN A 558 -15.94 17.98 3.85
CA GLN A 558 -16.61 19.00 3.06
C GLN A 558 -15.90 19.21 1.70
N ALA A 559 -14.57 19.12 1.69
CA ALA A 559 -13.78 19.27 0.46
C ALA A 559 -14.11 18.14 -0.55
N ALA A 560 -14.16 16.89 -0.10
CA ALA A 560 -14.54 15.77 -0.96
C ALA A 560 -16.02 15.88 -1.41
N LEU A 561 -16.92 16.28 -0.50
CA LEU A 561 -18.35 16.50 -0.82
C LEU A 561 -18.51 17.55 -1.93
N ASP A 562 -17.85 18.71 -1.80
CA ASP A 562 -17.93 19.79 -2.81
C ASP A 562 -17.40 19.33 -4.17
N ARG A 563 -16.33 18.56 -4.18
CA ARG A 563 -15.74 17.99 -5.40
C ARG A 563 -16.65 16.94 -6.05
N LEU A 564 -17.25 16.05 -5.27
CA LEU A 564 -18.22 15.06 -5.75
C LEU A 564 -19.45 15.74 -6.32
N HIS A 565 -19.96 16.79 -5.68
CA HIS A 565 -21.09 17.58 -6.20
C HIS A 565 -20.73 18.26 -7.53
N ALA A 566 -19.57 18.86 -7.63
CA ALA A 566 -19.08 19.47 -8.89
C ALA A 566 -18.92 18.40 -9.98
N PHE A 567 -18.39 17.23 -9.66
CA PHE A 567 -18.24 16.10 -10.56
C PHE A 567 -19.62 15.62 -11.08
N ALA A 568 -20.59 15.41 -10.19
CA ALA A 568 -21.94 15.02 -10.56
C ALA A 568 -22.64 16.10 -11.43
N SER A 569 -22.48 17.37 -11.09
CA SER A 569 -23.00 18.50 -11.87
C SER A 569 -22.38 18.57 -13.28
N GLY A 570 -21.16 18.06 -13.46
CA GLY A 570 -20.47 17.93 -14.74
C GLY A 570 -20.87 16.69 -15.56
N GLY A 571 -21.77 15.85 -15.06
CA GLY A 571 -22.25 14.61 -15.70
C GLY A 571 -21.57 13.34 -15.23
N GLY A 572 -20.77 13.37 -14.18
CA GLY A 572 -20.23 12.19 -13.51
C GLY A 572 -21.28 11.49 -12.65
N HIS A 573 -21.08 10.23 -12.35
CA HIS A 573 -22.01 9.43 -11.55
C HIS A 573 -21.46 9.25 -10.12
N VAL A 574 -22.25 9.60 -9.10
CA VAL A 574 -21.91 9.35 -7.70
C VAL A 574 -22.97 8.45 -7.09
N LEU A 575 -22.53 7.35 -6.50
CA LEU A 575 -23.37 6.35 -5.87
C LEU A 575 -22.95 6.10 -4.43
N PHE A 576 -23.85 6.33 -3.48
CA PHE A 576 -23.72 5.86 -2.11
C PHE A 576 -24.39 4.48 -1.97
N LEU A 577 -23.63 3.50 -1.46
CA LEU A 577 -24.16 2.16 -1.13
C LEU A 577 -24.42 2.07 0.37
N GLY A 578 -25.57 1.52 0.75
CA GLY A 578 -25.99 1.42 2.14
C GLY A 578 -26.57 2.73 2.65
N ARG A 579 -25.79 3.52 3.35
CA ARG A 579 -26.18 4.83 3.91
C ARG A 579 -25.32 5.96 3.34
N THR A 580 -25.87 7.16 3.37
CA THR A 580 -25.08 8.38 3.20
C THR A 580 -24.38 8.74 4.52
N PRO A 581 -23.25 9.45 4.49
CA PRO A 581 -22.57 9.86 5.72
C PRO A 581 -23.49 10.67 6.63
N SER A 582 -23.42 10.41 7.93
CA SER A 582 -24.15 11.17 8.95
C SER A 582 -23.41 12.44 9.38
N LEU A 583 -22.10 12.53 9.08
CA LEU A 583 -21.23 13.62 9.47
C LEU A 583 -20.46 14.17 8.26
N ILE A 584 -20.28 15.49 8.27
CA ILE A 584 -19.46 16.21 7.29
C ILE A 584 -18.41 17.01 8.06
N SER A 585 -17.13 16.67 7.88
CA SER A 585 -16.02 17.38 8.54
C SER A 585 -15.53 18.56 7.73
N GLY A 586 -15.26 19.66 8.43
CA GLY A 586 -14.49 20.79 7.91
C GLY A 586 -13.00 20.58 8.12
N LYS A 587 -12.36 21.55 8.80
CA LYS A 587 -10.96 21.47 9.20
C LYS A 587 -10.71 20.35 10.22
N THR A 588 -11.67 20.12 11.11
CA THR A 588 -11.62 19.09 12.14
C THR A 588 -12.76 18.10 12.01
N ILE A 589 -12.52 16.85 12.44
CA ILE A 589 -13.56 15.85 12.59
C ILE A 589 -14.31 16.10 13.92
N LEU A 590 -13.62 16.65 14.91
CA LEU A 590 -14.21 17.03 16.20
C LEU A 590 -15.44 17.91 16.01
N ASP A 591 -15.37 18.92 15.16
CA ASP A 591 -16.45 19.87 14.89
C ASP A 591 -17.30 19.48 13.67
N ALA A 592 -17.27 18.22 13.25
CA ALA A 592 -18.07 17.77 12.10
C ALA A 592 -19.56 18.07 12.35
N ARG A 593 -20.20 18.70 11.36
CA ARG A 593 -21.62 18.95 11.38
C ARG A 593 -22.43 17.69 11.04
N SER A 594 -23.64 17.63 11.51
CA SER A 594 -24.57 16.62 11.02
C SER A 594 -24.88 16.85 9.54
N ALA A 595 -24.91 15.78 8.77
CA ALA A 595 -25.32 15.80 7.38
C ALA A 595 -26.86 15.80 7.29
N THR A 596 -27.38 16.30 6.18
CA THR A 596 -28.81 16.35 5.86
C THR A 596 -29.07 15.70 4.51
N ALA A 597 -30.28 15.26 4.24
CA ALA A 597 -30.65 14.67 2.95
C ALA A 597 -30.38 15.64 1.75
N SER A 598 -30.43 16.94 1.98
CA SER A 598 -30.12 17.94 0.95
C SER A 598 -28.65 17.96 0.54
N ASP A 599 -27.73 17.54 1.40
CA ASP A 599 -26.29 17.46 1.07
C ASP A 599 -26.02 16.44 -0.05
N PHE A 600 -26.90 15.46 -0.23
CA PHE A 600 -26.71 14.33 -1.18
C PHE A 600 -27.83 14.24 -2.24
N SER A 601 -28.71 15.24 -2.35
CA SER A 601 -29.85 15.22 -3.30
C SER A 601 -29.46 15.12 -4.78
N TRP A 602 -28.22 15.38 -5.11
CA TRP A 602 -27.61 15.32 -6.44
C TRP A 602 -26.96 13.95 -6.75
N ALA A 603 -26.85 13.05 -5.77
CA ALA A 603 -26.24 11.73 -5.92
C ALA A 603 -27.31 10.62 -5.94
N SER A 604 -26.93 9.47 -6.45
CA SER A 604 -27.73 8.25 -6.32
C SER A 604 -27.43 7.58 -4.97
N VAL A 605 -28.47 7.03 -4.34
CA VAL A 605 -28.36 6.28 -3.09
C VAL A 605 -29.04 4.93 -3.28
N ALA A 606 -28.31 3.84 -3.01
CA ALA A 606 -28.88 2.49 -2.96
C ALA A 606 -29.00 2.06 -1.50
N PRO A 607 -30.19 2.21 -0.87
CA PRO A 607 -30.38 1.82 0.52
C PRO A 607 -30.36 0.29 0.66
N GLY A 608 -29.87 -0.20 1.78
CA GLY A 608 -29.82 -1.61 2.14
C GLY A 608 -28.49 -1.98 2.80
N GLU A 609 -28.51 -3.03 3.61
CA GLU A 609 -27.29 -3.54 4.19
C GLU A 609 -26.50 -4.33 3.13
N LEU A 610 -25.20 -4.05 3.03
CA LEU A 610 -24.29 -4.92 2.30
C LEU A 610 -24.06 -6.19 3.13
N PRO A 611 -24.05 -7.36 2.50
CA PRO A 611 -23.77 -8.59 3.23
C PRO A 611 -22.35 -8.55 3.77
N PRO A 612 -22.09 -9.09 4.98
CA PRO A 612 -20.74 -9.16 5.50
C PRO A 612 -19.88 -10.05 4.60
N THR A 613 -18.69 -9.59 4.27
CA THR A 613 -17.69 -10.44 3.63
C THR A 613 -17.23 -11.50 4.63
N PRO A 614 -17.16 -12.78 4.26
CA PRO A 614 -16.60 -13.79 5.13
C PRO A 614 -15.16 -13.43 5.47
N THR A 615 -14.84 -13.35 6.76
CA THR A 615 -13.46 -13.23 7.23
C THR A 615 -12.65 -14.40 6.66
N PRO A 616 -11.48 -14.19 6.05
CA PRO A 616 -10.63 -15.27 5.59
C PRO A 616 -10.40 -16.25 6.75
N PRO A 617 -10.63 -17.54 6.59
CA PRO A 617 -10.42 -18.49 7.68
C PRO A 617 -8.92 -18.62 7.97
N ALA A 618 -8.59 -18.83 9.24
CA ALA A 618 -7.22 -19.05 9.69
C ALA A 618 -6.57 -20.33 9.11
N GLN A 619 -7.35 -21.16 8.43
CA GLN A 619 -6.90 -22.31 7.64
C GLN A 619 -7.71 -22.35 6.33
N PRO A 620 -7.10 -22.76 5.19
CA PRO A 620 -7.80 -22.80 3.93
C PRO A 620 -9.10 -23.60 4.03
N PRO A 621 -10.26 -23.06 3.63
CA PRO A 621 -11.48 -23.83 3.51
C PRO A 621 -11.37 -24.89 2.43
N ALA A 622 -12.13 -25.96 2.57
CA ALA A 622 -12.11 -27.08 1.63
C ALA A 622 -12.91 -26.82 0.33
N SER A 623 -13.54 -25.66 0.20
CA SER A 623 -14.46 -25.35 -0.90
C SER A 623 -14.22 -23.95 -1.47
N PRO A 624 -14.40 -23.73 -2.78
CA PRO A 624 -14.33 -22.41 -3.39
C PRO A 624 -15.30 -21.44 -2.71
N PRO A 625 -14.97 -20.12 -2.70
CA PRO A 625 -15.85 -19.12 -2.10
C PRO A 625 -17.19 -19.04 -2.84
N THR A 626 -18.26 -18.94 -2.06
CA THR A 626 -19.60 -18.73 -2.61
C THR A 626 -19.69 -17.31 -3.18
N ALA A 627 -20.34 -17.16 -4.33
CA ALA A 627 -20.62 -15.84 -4.93
C ALA A 627 -21.37 -14.92 -3.95
N LEU A 628 -21.03 -13.63 -4.00
CA LEU A 628 -21.65 -12.63 -3.15
C LEU A 628 -23.14 -12.42 -3.54
N VAL A 629 -24.03 -12.66 -2.60
CA VAL A 629 -25.47 -12.41 -2.79
C VAL A 629 -25.80 -11.02 -2.25
N VAL A 630 -26.01 -10.07 -3.15
CA VAL A 630 -26.43 -8.70 -2.79
C VAL A 630 -27.90 -8.48 -3.14
N PRO A 631 -28.61 -7.58 -2.42
CA PRO A 631 -29.96 -7.17 -2.81
C PRO A 631 -30.03 -6.65 -4.25
N ASP A 632 -31.08 -7.01 -4.97
CA ASP A 632 -31.29 -6.59 -6.37
C ASP A 632 -31.22 -5.07 -6.55
N ALA A 633 -31.71 -4.30 -5.58
CA ALA A 633 -31.66 -2.84 -5.61
C ALA A 633 -30.23 -2.31 -5.64
N ILE A 634 -29.30 -2.90 -4.87
CA ILE A 634 -27.87 -2.56 -4.88
C ILE A 634 -27.25 -2.93 -6.22
N ALA A 635 -27.54 -4.14 -6.71
CA ALA A 635 -27.04 -4.61 -8.01
C ALA A 635 -27.47 -3.70 -9.17
N GLN A 636 -28.74 -3.27 -9.18
CA GLN A 636 -29.29 -2.36 -10.18
C GLN A 636 -28.68 -0.95 -10.07
N ALA A 637 -28.49 -0.43 -8.84
CA ALA A 637 -27.89 0.87 -8.62
C ALA A 637 -26.44 0.93 -9.11
N VAL A 638 -25.63 -0.11 -8.84
CA VAL A 638 -24.27 -0.22 -9.36
C VAL A 638 -24.26 -0.24 -10.88
N SER A 639 -25.15 -1.03 -11.50
CA SER A 639 -25.28 -1.09 -12.96
C SER A 639 -25.69 0.26 -13.57
N ALA A 640 -26.57 1.01 -12.90
CA ALA A 640 -26.99 2.34 -13.33
C ALA A 640 -25.87 3.39 -13.17
N ALA A 641 -25.04 3.26 -12.13
CA ALA A 641 -23.88 4.16 -11.89
C ALA A 641 -22.75 3.93 -12.88
N VAL A 642 -22.72 2.76 -13.55
CA VAL A 642 -21.69 2.41 -14.55
C VAL A 642 -22.36 2.17 -15.92
N PRO A 643 -22.87 3.23 -16.57
CA PRO A 643 -23.69 3.08 -17.79
C PRO A 643 -22.92 2.52 -18.99
N LEU A 644 -21.59 2.60 -18.99
CA LEU A 644 -20.71 2.06 -20.01
C LEU A 644 -19.69 1.13 -19.37
N PRO A 645 -20.09 -0.10 -19.00
CA PRO A 645 -19.17 -1.06 -18.39
C PRO A 645 -18.04 -1.42 -19.37
N ASP A 646 -16.87 -1.73 -18.82
CA ASP A 646 -15.71 -2.14 -19.63
C ASP A 646 -15.93 -3.50 -20.29
N VAL A 647 -16.65 -4.40 -19.60
CA VAL A 647 -16.98 -5.75 -20.04
C VAL A 647 -18.45 -6.06 -19.67
N THR A 648 -19.16 -6.69 -20.61
CA THR A 648 -20.48 -7.31 -20.33
C THR A 648 -20.48 -8.75 -20.84
N LEU A 649 -21.18 -9.62 -20.12
CA LEU A 649 -21.33 -11.04 -20.43
C LEU A 649 -22.76 -11.33 -20.89
N ASP A 650 -22.93 -12.33 -21.78
CA ASP A 650 -24.23 -12.84 -22.16
C ASP A 650 -24.95 -13.54 -20.98
N THR A 651 -24.19 -14.15 -20.10
CA THR A 651 -24.66 -14.74 -18.85
C THR A 651 -23.67 -14.36 -17.75
N SER A 652 -24.19 -13.89 -16.61
CA SER A 652 -23.37 -13.51 -15.47
C SER A 652 -22.44 -14.64 -15.03
N ASP A 653 -21.20 -14.30 -14.75
CA ASP A 653 -20.21 -15.23 -14.23
C ASP A 653 -19.37 -14.54 -13.16
N THR A 654 -19.54 -14.96 -11.91
CA THR A 654 -18.89 -14.34 -10.75
C THR A 654 -17.44 -14.81 -10.56
N ALA A 655 -16.96 -15.78 -11.34
CA ALA A 655 -15.58 -16.23 -11.28
C ALA A 655 -14.65 -15.49 -12.25
N LEU A 656 -15.19 -14.77 -13.22
CA LEU A 656 -14.38 -14.02 -14.16
C LEU A 656 -13.94 -12.69 -13.56
N ARG A 657 -12.63 -12.45 -13.55
CA ARG A 657 -12.00 -11.18 -13.16
C ARG A 657 -11.44 -10.46 -14.37
N ILE A 658 -11.40 -9.14 -14.30
CA ILE A 658 -10.86 -8.32 -15.37
C ILE A 658 -10.03 -7.15 -14.86
N ILE A 659 -9.04 -6.75 -15.66
CA ILE A 659 -8.46 -5.42 -15.63
C ILE A 659 -8.27 -4.88 -17.05
N ARG A 660 -8.43 -3.57 -17.22
CA ARG A 660 -8.29 -2.89 -18.48
C ARG A 660 -7.13 -1.90 -18.48
N ARG A 661 -6.36 -1.92 -19.58
CA ARG A 661 -5.32 -0.90 -19.85
C ARG A 661 -5.50 -0.35 -21.27
N ARG A 662 -4.90 0.80 -21.53
CA ARG A 662 -4.96 1.44 -22.83
C ARG A 662 -3.56 1.77 -23.34
N LEU A 663 -3.21 1.22 -24.50
CA LEU A 663 -2.05 1.58 -25.28
C LEU A 663 -2.36 2.79 -26.17
N LYS A 664 -1.38 3.24 -26.95
CA LYS A 664 -1.56 4.35 -27.89
C LYS A 664 -2.66 4.10 -28.93
N ASP A 665 -2.79 2.86 -29.40
CA ASP A 665 -3.64 2.44 -30.51
C ASP A 665 -4.50 1.20 -30.20
N ALA A 666 -4.55 0.75 -28.95
CA ALA A 666 -5.28 -0.46 -28.58
C ALA A 666 -5.78 -0.42 -27.13
N ASP A 667 -6.85 -1.16 -26.87
CA ASP A 667 -7.28 -1.55 -25.55
C ASP A 667 -6.72 -2.94 -25.22
N VAL A 668 -6.26 -3.12 -23.98
CA VAL A 668 -5.73 -4.37 -23.42
C VAL A 668 -6.67 -4.82 -22.31
N TYR A 669 -7.16 -6.03 -22.41
CA TYR A 669 -7.95 -6.68 -21.37
C TYR A 669 -7.21 -7.92 -20.89
N LEU A 670 -6.97 -8.01 -19.59
CA LEU A 670 -6.57 -9.26 -18.94
C LEU A 670 -7.82 -9.84 -18.30
N PHE A 671 -8.14 -11.06 -18.70
CA PHE A 671 -9.19 -11.90 -18.10
C PHE A 671 -8.53 -12.97 -17.25
N PHE A 672 -9.12 -13.26 -16.08
CA PHE A 672 -8.73 -14.38 -15.23
C PHE A 672 -9.98 -15.14 -14.79
N ASN A 673 -10.05 -16.42 -15.14
CA ASN A 673 -11.03 -17.34 -14.57
C ASN A 673 -10.54 -17.82 -13.21
N GLU A 674 -11.01 -17.21 -12.15
CA GLU A 674 -10.63 -17.50 -10.75
C GLU A 674 -11.29 -18.79 -10.23
N GLY A 675 -12.29 -19.31 -10.97
CA GLY A 675 -13.08 -20.46 -10.55
C GLY A 675 -12.53 -21.81 -10.98
N PRO A 676 -13.00 -22.89 -10.32
CA PRO A 676 -12.60 -24.27 -10.62
C PRO A 676 -13.27 -24.86 -11.87
N GLU A 677 -14.20 -24.14 -12.49
CA GLU A 677 -14.94 -24.59 -13.64
C GLU A 677 -14.44 -23.91 -14.93
N ALA A 678 -14.54 -24.61 -16.04
CA ALA A 678 -14.26 -24.01 -17.34
C ALA A 678 -15.34 -22.98 -17.69
N LEU A 679 -14.91 -21.86 -18.26
CA LEU A 679 -15.79 -20.77 -18.67
C LEU A 679 -15.92 -20.73 -20.18
N SER A 680 -17.15 -20.59 -20.68
CA SER A 680 -17.45 -20.35 -22.09
C SER A 680 -18.55 -19.30 -22.18
N ARG A 681 -18.19 -18.06 -22.56
CA ARG A 681 -19.09 -16.89 -22.53
C ARG A 681 -18.91 -16.04 -23.79
N ALA A 682 -20.01 -15.47 -24.27
CA ALA A 682 -19.89 -14.36 -25.20
C ALA A 682 -19.65 -13.08 -24.40
N VAL A 683 -18.47 -12.49 -24.62
CA VAL A 683 -18.07 -11.24 -23.96
C VAL A 683 -18.18 -10.07 -24.93
N THR A 684 -18.67 -8.94 -24.43
CA THR A 684 -18.65 -7.65 -25.14
C THR A 684 -17.73 -6.72 -24.37
N VAL A 685 -16.67 -6.23 -25.00
CA VAL A 685 -15.70 -5.31 -24.40
C VAL A 685 -15.83 -3.92 -25.02
N ARG A 686 -15.62 -2.88 -24.24
CA ARG A 686 -15.63 -1.48 -24.69
C ARG A 686 -14.34 -1.16 -25.44
N SER A 687 -14.43 -0.88 -26.74
CA SER A 687 -13.31 -0.46 -27.56
C SER A 687 -13.78 0.18 -28.87
N GLU A 688 -13.01 1.14 -29.37
CA GLU A 688 -13.17 1.71 -30.71
C GLU A 688 -12.40 0.91 -31.79
N GLY A 689 -11.68 -0.13 -31.39
CA GLY A 689 -10.94 -1.03 -32.28
C GLY A 689 -11.85 -1.86 -33.17
N LYS A 690 -11.27 -2.47 -34.20
CA LYS A 690 -11.98 -3.32 -35.19
C LYS A 690 -11.44 -4.73 -35.26
N THR A 691 -10.26 -4.98 -34.74
CA THR A 691 -9.60 -6.27 -34.74
C THR A 691 -9.30 -6.71 -33.34
N ALA A 692 -9.49 -7.99 -33.06
CA ALA A 692 -9.25 -8.59 -31.76
C ALA A 692 -8.16 -9.68 -31.89
N GLU A 693 -7.20 -9.64 -30.99
CA GLU A 693 -6.10 -10.60 -30.91
C GLU A 693 -6.05 -11.21 -29.51
N LEU A 694 -5.90 -12.52 -29.42
CA LEU A 694 -5.59 -13.22 -28.17
C LEU A 694 -4.08 -13.43 -28.09
N TRP A 695 -3.49 -12.97 -26.98
CA TRP A 695 -2.06 -13.08 -26.70
C TRP A 695 -1.85 -14.12 -25.61
N ASP A 696 -1.26 -15.25 -25.98
CA ASP A 696 -0.91 -16.33 -25.05
C ASP A 696 0.42 -15.99 -24.37
N VAL A 697 0.34 -15.56 -23.13
CA VAL A 697 1.51 -15.15 -22.32
C VAL A 697 2.48 -16.32 -22.10
N GLN A 698 1.97 -17.55 -21.98
CA GLN A 698 2.81 -18.74 -21.77
C GLN A 698 3.70 -19.03 -22.98
N THR A 699 3.13 -18.99 -24.19
CA THR A 699 3.82 -19.40 -25.42
C THR A 699 4.31 -18.21 -26.27
N ALA A 700 3.92 -17.00 -25.92
CA ALA A 700 4.13 -15.78 -26.71
C ALA A 700 3.51 -15.84 -28.12
N LYS A 701 2.44 -16.62 -28.28
CA LYS A 701 1.69 -16.66 -29.54
C LYS A 701 0.64 -15.55 -29.56
N ILE A 702 0.46 -14.96 -30.73
CA ILE A 702 -0.58 -13.97 -31.01
C ILE A 702 -1.49 -14.56 -32.07
N VAL A 703 -2.79 -14.61 -31.83
CA VAL A 703 -3.79 -15.18 -32.72
C VAL A 703 -4.92 -14.18 -32.92
N THR A 704 -5.21 -13.81 -34.16
CA THR A 704 -6.42 -13.03 -34.46
C THR A 704 -7.64 -13.89 -34.21
N THR A 705 -8.60 -13.36 -33.43
CA THR A 705 -9.84 -14.05 -33.11
C THR A 705 -11.02 -13.47 -33.91
N LYS A 706 -12.07 -14.27 -34.08
CA LYS A 706 -13.32 -13.78 -34.66
C LYS A 706 -14.03 -12.88 -33.67
N ALA A 707 -14.29 -11.65 -34.08
CA ALA A 707 -15.01 -10.69 -33.31
C ALA A 707 -15.97 -9.89 -34.19
N THR A 708 -17.07 -9.47 -33.63
CA THR A 708 -18.04 -8.59 -34.30
C THR A 708 -18.05 -7.25 -33.56
N GLY A 709 -17.88 -6.16 -34.34
CA GLY A 709 -17.85 -4.80 -33.78
C GLY A 709 -19.18 -4.09 -34.01
N GLU A 710 -19.65 -3.44 -32.96
CA GLU A 710 -20.64 -2.37 -33.03
C GLU A 710 -19.98 -1.07 -32.53
N LYS A 711 -20.62 0.10 -32.75
CA LYS A 711 -20.02 1.38 -32.37
C LYS A 711 -19.60 1.38 -30.88
N GLY A 712 -18.29 1.47 -30.63
CA GLY A 712 -17.73 1.56 -29.27
C GLY A 712 -17.60 0.23 -28.53
N THR A 713 -17.91 -0.92 -29.17
CA THR A 713 -17.79 -2.24 -28.54
C THR A 713 -17.36 -3.33 -29.53
N ILE A 714 -16.74 -4.37 -28.97
CA ILE A 714 -16.36 -5.60 -29.68
C ILE A 714 -16.94 -6.80 -28.94
N ARG A 715 -17.63 -7.69 -29.67
CA ARG A 715 -18.17 -8.94 -29.13
C ARG A 715 -17.38 -10.13 -29.67
N MET A 716 -17.03 -11.05 -28.77
CA MET A 716 -16.33 -12.29 -29.11
C MET A 716 -16.69 -13.44 -28.18
N GLN A 717 -16.35 -14.67 -28.56
CA GLN A 717 -16.40 -15.82 -27.66
C GLN A 717 -15.12 -15.89 -26.83
N LEU A 718 -15.25 -16.06 -25.54
CA LEU A 718 -14.18 -16.27 -24.58
C LEU A 718 -14.33 -17.67 -23.96
N ASP A 719 -13.39 -18.55 -24.24
CA ASP A 719 -13.31 -19.89 -23.68
C ASP A 719 -12.05 -19.96 -22.80
N MET A 720 -12.20 -20.32 -21.53
CA MET A 720 -11.12 -20.38 -20.56
C MET A 720 -11.20 -21.66 -19.74
N LYS A 721 -10.06 -22.26 -19.45
CA LYS A 721 -9.95 -23.36 -18.49
C LYS A 721 -10.06 -22.83 -17.06
N PRO A 722 -10.27 -23.72 -16.07
CA PRO A 722 -10.14 -23.34 -14.68
C PRO A 722 -8.80 -22.66 -14.41
N TYR A 723 -8.82 -21.56 -13.65
CA TYR A 723 -7.63 -20.82 -13.21
C TYR A 723 -6.74 -20.27 -14.35
N GLU A 724 -7.29 -20.08 -15.53
CA GLU A 724 -6.57 -19.61 -16.72
C GLU A 724 -6.70 -18.08 -16.86
N THR A 725 -5.63 -17.46 -17.36
CA THR A 725 -5.64 -16.06 -17.82
C THR A 725 -5.69 -15.99 -19.35
N THR A 726 -6.36 -14.98 -19.86
CA THR A 726 -6.40 -14.66 -21.28
C THR A 726 -6.17 -13.17 -21.48
N VAL A 727 -5.25 -12.81 -22.36
CA VAL A 727 -5.03 -11.41 -22.74
C VAL A 727 -5.69 -11.16 -24.10
N LEU A 728 -6.55 -10.14 -24.14
CA LEU A 728 -7.21 -9.65 -25.34
C LEU A 728 -6.67 -8.26 -25.70
N ILE A 729 -6.19 -8.11 -26.91
CA ILE A 729 -5.80 -6.82 -27.49
C ILE A 729 -6.82 -6.45 -28.56
N VAL A 730 -7.43 -5.27 -28.42
CA VAL A 730 -8.41 -4.74 -29.40
C VAL A 730 -7.87 -3.46 -30.02
N ARG A 731 -7.72 -3.43 -31.35
CA ARG A 731 -7.15 -2.31 -32.10
C ARG A 731 -7.89 -2.00 -33.41
#